data_b5cba3e652c3e0c048fed25afb576ec7
#
_entry.id   b5cba3e652c3e0c048fed25afb576ec7
#
_cell.length_a   1.000
_cell.length_b   1.000
_cell.length_c   1.000
_cell.angle_alpha   90.00
_cell.angle_beta   90.00
_cell.angle_gamma   90.00
#
_symmetry.space_group_name_H-M   'P 1'
#
loop_
_entity.id
_entity.type
_entity.pdbx_description
1 polymer ?
#
loop_
_entity_poly.entity_id
_entity_poly.type
_entity_poly.pdbx_seq_one_letter_code
_entity_poly.pdbx_strand_id
1 'polypeptide(L)'
;MNLRPGLNVGAWRLRNYTTWNYNHANNDNNNPTTQQWNTIYTYAQRNIAPLRALLTLGDGNSPADIFDSTSFRGVQLATDDDMLPESLKGYAPVVRGIARSNAQVIIRQNGYIIYQSYVSPGAFEIKDMYSTGGSGDLNVTIKESDGSEQHLIVPYASLPVLQREGAIKYSLTSAQYRSYNSSVEKNYFSQATGIYGLPWGATIYSGGQFSSSYQSLALGVGKNFGDFGAISVDATQAWSKPKEMDKSTGRSWRIRYSKNLVNTGTNFSIAGYRYSTSGFYTLNEIFDTYQDTSFYPLTERKKNRAELIVNQNLGDSAGSLSLSLINEQYWNTDRRMSSLGLSYSNSWDSISYSLNYSYNRNSIPSSRFSNEHHSEVTRTSGRIYNNDQILSFNVSLPLDRWLSNTYATYSVNSSKKGNTTHTAGLNGTLLEDNNLSWGVQETYGTKGQGNGASVNTDWKAPYGEVTAGYSYDKYGNTLNYGVQGGVLIHEDGITVGQTLGETSILVKAPGARNVGVNNQTGVKTDWRGYALVPYASPYRKNTISLTTETLPDDVDLVLTSQTTVPTRGAVARVNYKANVGQRVLMTLLHNGSISVPFGATVNVNGGEQAAIVGDNGQVYLSGLADKGILFVKWGNSSDKQCTVRYVLSKINSSKQSNVVLTSSDCN
;
A
#
# COMPACT_ATOMS: atom_id res chain seq x y z
N MET A 1 11.36 10.59 -11.65
CA MET A 1 11.55 9.17 -11.99
C MET A 1 11.81 8.39 -10.71
N ASN A 2 11.17 7.23 -10.55
CA ASN A 2 11.31 6.37 -9.37
C ASN A 2 11.83 5.01 -9.81
N LEU A 3 12.94 4.57 -9.23
CA LEU A 3 13.56 3.27 -9.52
C LEU A 3 13.56 2.39 -8.28
N ARG A 4 13.09 1.15 -8.42
CA ARG A 4 13.01 0.17 -7.33
C ARG A 4 13.60 -1.18 -7.75
N PRO A 5 14.91 -1.26 -8.02
CA PRO A 5 15.53 -2.55 -8.34
C PRO A 5 15.53 -3.46 -7.12
N GLY A 6 15.31 -4.74 -7.38
CA GLY A 6 15.33 -5.80 -6.39
C GLY A 6 15.99 -7.06 -6.92
N LEU A 7 16.68 -7.79 -6.04
CA LEU A 7 17.30 -9.08 -6.35
C LEU A 7 16.99 -10.07 -5.23
N ASN A 8 16.53 -11.25 -5.61
CA ASN A 8 16.28 -12.36 -4.70
C ASN A 8 17.34 -13.45 -4.93
N VAL A 9 18.15 -13.75 -3.91
CA VAL A 9 19.17 -14.78 -3.93
C VAL A 9 18.95 -15.72 -2.75
N GLY A 10 18.42 -16.92 -3.02
CA GLY A 10 17.99 -17.81 -1.97
C GLY A 10 16.98 -17.13 -1.02
N ALA A 11 17.31 -17.08 0.27
CA ALA A 11 16.48 -16.40 1.28
C ALA A 11 16.73 -14.89 1.40
N TRP A 12 17.72 -14.35 0.72
CA TRP A 12 18.07 -12.94 0.78
C TRP A 12 17.27 -12.11 -0.21
N ARG A 13 16.88 -10.90 0.21
CA ARG A 13 16.14 -9.90 -0.55
C ARG A 13 16.94 -8.60 -0.55
N LEU A 14 17.60 -8.29 -1.66
CA LEU A 14 18.27 -7.00 -1.85
C LEU A 14 17.27 -6.03 -2.46
N ARG A 15 17.18 -4.84 -1.90
CA ARG A 15 16.24 -3.79 -2.33
C ARG A 15 16.93 -2.45 -2.33
N ASN A 16 16.62 -1.68 -3.35
CA ASN A 16 16.99 -0.27 -3.43
C ASN A 16 15.76 0.53 -3.87
N TYR A 17 15.66 1.74 -3.37
CA TYR A 17 14.70 2.71 -3.86
C TYR A 17 15.40 4.05 -4.05
N THR A 18 15.47 4.52 -5.28
CA THR A 18 16.10 5.77 -5.66
C THR A 18 15.13 6.60 -6.48
N THR A 19 15.04 7.88 -6.17
CA THR A 19 14.25 8.86 -6.91
C THR A 19 15.16 9.83 -7.64
N TRP A 20 14.75 10.22 -8.84
CA TRP A 20 15.38 11.30 -9.58
C TRP A 20 14.35 12.37 -9.90
N ASN A 21 14.64 13.58 -9.47
CA ASN A 21 13.82 14.76 -9.69
C ASN A 21 14.59 15.75 -10.56
N TYR A 22 13.92 16.28 -11.57
CA TYR A 22 14.42 17.31 -12.45
C TYR A 22 13.39 18.43 -12.50
N ASN A 23 13.82 19.64 -12.16
CA ASN A 23 13.00 20.84 -12.24
C ASN A 23 13.70 21.85 -13.14
N HIS A 24 12.96 22.36 -14.12
CA HIS A 24 13.40 23.44 -15.00
C HIS A 24 12.34 24.53 -14.98
N ALA A 25 12.70 25.74 -14.60
CA ALA A 25 11.81 26.88 -14.64
C ALA A 25 12.04 27.69 -15.91
N ASN A 26 10.98 27.91 -16.69
CA ASN A 26 11.04 28.66 -17.95
C ASN A 26 11.07 30.18 -17.78
N ASN A 27 11.16 30.70 -16.55
CA ASN A 27 11.22 32.13 -16.33
C ASN A 27 12.67 32.63 -16.28
N ASP A 28 12.98 33.65 -17.06
CA ASP A 28 14.30 34.23 -17.28
C ASP A 28 15.00 34.85 -16.06
N ASN A 29 14.40 34.76 -14.86
CA ASN A 29 14.95 35.30 -13.64
C ASN A 29 15.40 34.22 -12.67
N ASN A 30 16.65 33.80 -12.77
CA ASN A 30 17.48 33.21 -11.70
C ASN A 30 16.99 31.93 -10.98
N ASN A 31 16.07 31.13 -11.52
CA ASN A 31 15.82 29.80 -10.97
C ASN A 31 16.72 28.77 -11.67
N PRO A 32 17.79 28.29 -11.00
CA PRO A 32 18.67 27.30 -11.61
C PRO A 32 17.90 25.99 -11.84
N THR A 33 18.14 25.38 -12.99
CA THR A 33 17.72 23.98 -13.21
C THR A 33 18.26 23.12 -12.08
N THR A 34 17.37 22.46 -11.35
CA THR A 34 17.76 21.56 -10.26
C THR A 34 17.60 20.11 -10.68
N GLN A 35 18.65 19.34 -10.45
CA GLN A 35 18.64 17.90 -10.67
C GLN A 35 19.09 17.22 -9.39
N GLN A 36 18.27 16.31 -8.88
CA GLN A 36 18.56 15.65 -7.61
C GLN A 36 18.27 14.16 -7.66
N TRP A 37 19.28 13.37 -7.28
CA TRP A 37 19.16 11.95 -7.00
C TRP A 37 19.07 11.73 -5.50
N ASN A 38 18.02 11.04 -5.05
CA ASN A 38 17.81 10.71 -3.64
C ASN A 38 17.64 9.20 -3.50
N THR A 39 18.55 8.56 -2.78
CA THR A 39 18.37 7.17 -2.38
C THR A 39 17.57 7.12 -1.08
N ILE A 40 16.38 6.58 -1.16
CA ILE A 40 15.46 6.47 -0.01
C ILE A 40 15.94 5.36 0.92
N TYR A 41 16.27 4.18 0.36
CA TYR A 41 16.87 3.08 1.11
C TYR A 41 17.65 2.13 0.21
N THR A 42 18.61 1.45 0.82
CA THR A 42 19.29 0.29 0.24
C THR A 42 19.54 -0.71 1.35
N TYR A 43 18.97 -1.90 1.22
CA TYR A 43 19.13 -2.95 2.22
C TYR A 43 19.17 -4.35 1.61
N ALA A 44 19.77 -5.27 2.37
CA ALA A 44 19.63 -6.69 2.23
C ALA A 44 18.85 -7.24 3.43
N GLN A 45 17.86 -8.07 3.17
CA GLN A 45 16.94 -8.55 4.18
C GLN A 45 16.75 -10.06 4.06
N ARG A 46 16.62 -10.73 5.21
CA ARG A 46 16.36 -12.17 5.27
C ARG A 46 15.43 -12.47 6.43
N ASN A 47 14.39 -13.26 6.18
CA ASN A 47 13.53 -13.76 7.24
C ASN A 47 14.19 -14.97 7.94
N ILE A 48 14.07 -15.01 9.28
CA ILE A 48 14.56 -16.09 10.12
C ILE A 48 13.33 -16.70 10.83
N ALA A 49 12.71 -17.67 10.17
CA ALA A 49 11.44 -18.25 10.60
C ALA A 49 11.44 -18.81 12.03
N PRO A 50 12.48 -19.53 12.52
CA PRO A 50 12.52 -20.02 13.90
C PRO A 50 12.46 -18.91 14.95
N LEU A 51 12.99 -17.73 14.63
CA LEU A 51 13.00 -16.55 15.51
C LEU A 51 11.79 -15.64 15.27
N ARG A 52 10.96 -15.94 14.29
CA ARG A 52 9.88 -15.05 13.78
C ARG A 52 10.39 -13.64 13.53
N ALA A 53 11.58 -13.52 13.00
CA ALA A 53 12.31 -12.27 12.89
C ALA A 53 12.80 -12.01 11.48
N LEU A 54 13.07 -10.75 11.23
CA LEU A 54 13.64 -10.22 10.02
C LEU A 54 15.03 -9.67 10.34
N LEU A 55 16.04 -10.17 9.66
CA LEU A 55 17.39 -9.61 9.68
C LEU A 55 17.54 -8.62 8.54
N THR A 56 17.85 -7.38 8.86
CA THR A 56 18.08 -6.30 7.91
C THR A 56 19.51 -5.81 7.99
N LEU A 57 20.18 -5.72 6.86
CA LEU A 57 21.52 -5.16 6.69
C LEU A 57 21.44 -3.98 5.73
N GLY A 58 21.81 -2.80 6.17
CA GLY A 58 21.74 -1.57 5.38
C GLY A 58 20.80 -0.53 5.97
N ASP A 59 20.03 0.16 5.12
CA ASP A 59 19.11 1.21 5.53
C ASP A 59 17.81 0.64 6.11
N GLY A 60 17.38 1.18 7.24
CA GLY A 60 16.16 0.78 7.91
C GLY A 60 15.67 1.80 8.93
N ASN A 61 14.60 1.44 9.61
CA ASN A 61 14.04 2.22 10.71
C ASN A 61 13.83 1.33 11.93
N SER A 62 14.15 1.85 13.11
CA SER A 62 13.90 1.12 14.35
C SER A 62 12.41 1.07 14.66
N PRO A 63 11.90 -0.01 15.29
CA PRO A 63 10.49 -0.08 15.71
C PRO A 63 10.12 1.03 16.68
N ALA A 64 8.88 1.55 16.58
CA ALA A 64 8.35 2.65 17.41
C ALA A 64 7.49 2.19 18.58
N ASP A 65 7.54 0.92 18.94
CA ASP A 65 6.70 0.39 20.03
C ASP A 65 7.03 1.05 21.38
N ILE A 66 8.33 1.22 21.68
CA ILE A 66 8.85 1.75 22.96
C ILE A 66 9.47 3.12 22.78
N PHE A 67 10.40 3.28 21.84
CA PHE A 67 11.02 4.56 21.51
C PHE A 67 10.44 5.12 20.21
N ASP A 68 10.66 6.41 19.96
CA ASP A 68 10.39 6.98 18.66
C ASP A 68 11.30 6.32 17.60
N SER A 69 10.78 6.09 16.40
CA SER A 69 11.52 5.45 15.32
C SER A 69 12.73 6.28 14.90
N THR A 70 13.85 5.62 14.70
CA THR A 70 15.09 6.22 14.25
C THR A 70 15.52 5.59 12.92
N SER A 71 15.74 6.43 11.92
CA SER A 71 16.28 5.98 10.63
C SER A 71 17.77 5.68 10.77
N PHE A 72 18.21 4.57 10.20
CA PHE A 72 19.56 4.10 10.38
C PHE A 72 20.16 3.44 9.14
N ARG A 73 21.49 3.29 9.17
CA ARG A 73 22.24 2.39 8.29
C ARG A 73 23.09 1.46 9.15
N GLY A 74 22.80 0.16 9.10
CA GLY A 74 23.49 -0.81 9.95
C GLY A 74 22.86 -2.18 9.94
N VAL A 75 22.77 -2.80 11.11
CA VAL A 75 22.22 -4.14 11.29
C VAL A 75 21.04 -4.08 12.25
N GLN A 76 19.95 -4.74 11.88
CA GLN A 76 18.78 -4.91 12.75
C GLN A 76 18.27 -6.34 12.68
N LEU A 77 17.99 -6.91 13.84
CA LEU A 77 17.20 -8.13 13.99
C LEU A 77 15.94 -7.77 14.78
N ALA A 78 14.78 -7.86 14.14
CA ALA A 78 13.51 -7.52 14.77
C ALA A 78 12.43 -8.55 14.43
N THR A 79 11.51 -8.78 15.36
CA THR A 79 10.33 -9.61 15.11
C THR A 79 9.53 -9.05 13.94
N ASP A 80 9.07 -9.93 13.05
CA ASP A 80 8.21 -9.57 11.92
C ASP A 80 6.74 -9.84 12.30
N ASP A 81 5.98 -8.77 12.50
CA ASP A 81 4.57 -8.86 12.88
C ASP A 81 3.70 -9.52 11.80
N ASP A 82 4.12 -9.55 10.53
CA ASP A 82 3.41 -10.26 9.47
C ASP A 82 3.47 -11.78 9.62
N MET A 83 4.40 -12.30 10.38
CA MET A 83 4.42 -13.72 10.77
C MET A 83 3.37 -14.04 11.84
N LEU A 84 2.69 -13.03 12.39
CA LEU A 84 1.62 -13.20 13.38
C LEU A 84 0.24 -13.25 12.69
N PRO A 85 -0.78 -13.86 13.32
CA PRO A 85 -2.17 -13.77 12.85
C PRO A 85 -2.65 -12.32 12.75
N GLU A 86 -3.59 -12.03 11.84
CA GLU A 86 -4.15 -10.69 11.61
C GLU A 86 -4.71 -10.05 12.89
N SER A 87 -5.32 -10.85 13.76
CA SER A 87 -5.88 -10.40 15.05
C SER A 87 -4.84 -9.80 16.00
N LEU A 88 -3.56 -9.92 15.69
CA LEU A 88 -2.43 -9.43 16.50
C LEU A 88 -1.66 -8.29 15.83
N LYS A 89 -2.05 -7.90 14.62
CA LYS A 89 -1.41 -6.79 13.90
C LYS A 89 -1.91 -5.43 14.39
N GLY A 90 -1.00 -4.46 14.39
CA GLY A 90 -1.32 -3.07 14.67
C GLY A 90 -2.04 -2.37 13.52
N TYR A 91 -2.43 -1.11 13.76
CA TYR A 91 -3.12 -0.23 12.83
C TYR A 91 -2.19 0.32 11.73
N ALA A 92 -2.65 0.34 10.48
CA ALA A 92 -1.99 1.05 9.40
C ALA A 92 -2.63 2.46 9.23
N PRO A 93 -1.84 3.56 9.20
CA PRO A 93 -2.40 4.89 9.06
C PRO A 93 -2.98 5.12 7.67
N VAL A 94 -4.16 5.73 7.63
CA VAL A 94 -4.80 6.22 6.41
C VAL A 94 -4.67 7.73 6.36
N VAL A 95 -4.17 8.28 5.25
CA VAL A 95 -4.05 9.74 5.09
C VAL A 95 -5.34 10.27 4.49
N ARG A 96 -6.01 11.14 5.25
CA ARG A 96 -7.18 11.89 4.80
C ARG A 96 -6.87 13.38 4.82
N GLY A 97 -7.32 14.09 3.80
CA GLY A 97 -7.15 15.53 3.69
C GLY A 97 -8.19 16.15 2.78
N ILE A 98 -8.17 17.48 2.71
CA ILE A 98 -9.04 18.24 1.83
C ILE A 98 -8.18 19.18 1.00
N ALA A 99 -8.17 19.00 -0.32
CA ALA A 99 -7.56 19.89 -1.28
C ALA A 99 -8.54 21.02 -1.65
N ARG A 100 -8.08 22.25 -1.68
CA ARG A 100 -8.90 23.44 -2.05
C ARG A 100 -8.93 23.66 -3.54
N SER A 101 -7.92 23.17 -4.23
CA SER A 101 -7.73 23.27 -5.68
C SER A 101 -7.17 21.94 -6.20
N ASN A 102 -6.82 21.86 -7.49
CA ASN A 102 -6.00 20.76 -7.99
C ASN A 102 -4.64 20.83 -7.29
N ALA A 103 -4.40 19.93 -6.36
CA ALA A 103 -3.28 20.01 -5.46
C ALA A 103 -2.32 18.84 -5.62
N GLN A 104 -1.05 19.08 -5.35
CA GLN A 104 -0.05 18.05 -5.20
C GLN A 104 0.03 17.64 -3.72
N VAL A 105 -0.23 16.38 -3.44
CA VAL A 105 -0.07 15.81 -2.10
C VAL A 105 1.29 15.15 -2.00
N ILE A 106 2.10 15.58 -1.05
CA ILE A 106 3.43 15.06 -0.77
C ILE A 106 3.43 14.52 0.66
N ILE A 107 3.71 13.25 0.84
CA ILE A 107 3.78 12.61 2.15
C ILE A 107 5.23 12.31 2.47
N ARG A 108 5.68 12.82 3.61
CA ARG A 108 7.03 12.58 4.13
C ARG A 108 6.95 11.78 5.43
N GLN A 109 7.86 10.84 5.56
CA GLN A 109 8.12 10.11 6.79
C GLN A 109 9.60 10.22 7.13
N ASN A 110 9.93 10.63 8.34
CA ASN A 110 11.31 10.86 8.76
C ASN A 110 12.11 11.79 7.81
N GLY A 111 11.43 12.77 7.21
CA GLY A 111 12.00 13.72 6.23
C GLY A 111 11.98 13.26 4.78
N TYR A 112 11.92 11.96 4.51
CA TYR A 112 11.92 11.41 3.15
C TYR A 112 10.53 11.42 2.52
N ILE A 113 10.45 11.79 1.23
CA ILE A 113 9.20 11.68 0.47
C ILE A 113 8.93 10.21 0.19
N ILE A 114 7.86 9.68 0.78
CA ILE A 114 7.45 8.28 0.62
C ILE A 114 6.30 8.12 -0.38
N TYR A 115 5.53 9.19 -0.60
CA TYR A 115 4.40 9.20 -1.51
C TYR A 115 4.19 10.59 -2.10
N GLN A 116 3.82 10.65 -3.37
CA GLN A 116 3.47 11.88 -4.06
C GLN A 116 2.41 11.60 -5.10
N SER A 117 1.34 12.38 -5.09
CA SER A 117 0.23 12.27 -6.04
C SER A 117 -0.42 13.61 -6.26
N TYR A 118 -1.19 13.71 -7.34
CA TYR A 118 -2.05 14.85 -7.60
C TYR A 118 -3.49 14.46 -7.27
N VAL A 119 -4.19 15.35 -6.59
CA VAL A 119 -5.57 15.17 -6.17
C VAL A 119 -6.43 16.33 -6.67
N SER A 120 -7.66 16.01 -6.97
CA SER A 120 -8.68 16.99 -7.34
C SER A 120 -9.16 17.78 -6.12
N PRO A 121 -9.81 18.95 -6.32
CA PRO A 121 -10.42 19.68 -5.23
C PRO A 121 -11.43 18.82 -4.48
N GLY A 122 -11.35 18.83 -3.16
CA GLY A 122 -12.24 18.08 -2.29
C GLY A 122 -11.52 17.20 -1.28
N ALA A 123 -12.28 16.39 -0.56
CA ALA A 123 -11.74 15.43 0.37
C ALA A 123 -11.09 14.25 -0.39
N PHE A 124 -9.91 13.86 0.04
CA PHE A 124 -9.19 12.71 -0.50
C PHE A 124 -8.78 11.74 0.61
N GLU A 125 -8.63 10.49 0.23
CA GLU A 125 -8.16 9.41 1.11
C GLU A 125 -7.09 8.59 0.39
N ILE A 126 -5.92 8.42 1.02
CA ILE A 126 -4.80 7.65 0.50
C ILE A 126 -4.61 6.43 1.41
N LYS A 127 -4.82 5.24 0.84
CA LYS A 127 -4.75 3.93 1.51
C LYS A 127 -3.61 3.04 0.99
N ASP A 128 -3.10 3.36 -0.19
CA ASP A 128 -2.22 2.52 -1.00
C ASP A 128 -0.75 2.93 -0.96
N MET A 129 -0.34 3.54 0.15
CA MET A 129 1.05 3.90 0.34
C MET A 129 1.93 2.66 0.46
N TYR A 130 3.09 2.72 -0.19
CA TYR A 130 4.12 1.71 0.01
C TYR A 130 4.57 1.69 1.47
N SER A 131 4.59 0.50 2.07
CA SER A 131 5.23 0.29 3.35
C SER A 131 6.73 0.57 3.22
N THR A 132 7.22 1.57 3.94
CA THR A 132 8.65 1.92 3.98
C THR A 132 9.39 1.14 5.07
N GLY A 133 8.69 0.21 5.77
CA GLY A 133 9.22 -0.44 6.97
C GLY A 133 9.48 0.52 8.13
N GLY A 134 9.16 1.81 7.93
CA GLY A 134 9.36 2.87 8.90
C GLY A 134 8.11 3.09 9.74
N SER A 135 8.31 3.32 11.01
CA SER A 135 7.32 3.81 11.94
C SER A 135 7.66 5.28 12.24
N GLY A 136 6.67 6.12 12.19
CA GLY A 136 6.81 7.57 12.44
C GLY A 136 5.66 8.32 11.81
N ASP A 137 5.35 9.50 12.35
CA ASP A 137 4.27 10.33 11.86
C ASP A 137 4.45 10.68 10.37
N LEU A 138 3.35 10.69 9.64
CA LEU A 138 3.32 11.09 8.26
C LEU A 138 3.10 12.61 8.19
N ASN A 139 4.10 13.32 7.71
CA ASN A 139 3.99 14.76 7.44
C ASN A 139 3.43 14.93 6.02
N VAL A 140 2.18 15.36 5.94
CA VAL A 140 1.47 15.56 4.67
C VAL A 140 1.52 17.04 4.31
N THR A 141 2.05 17.34 3.14
CA THR A 141 2.00 18.67 2.54
C THR A 141 1.05 18.62 1.36
N ILE A 142 0.02 19.43 1.38
CA ILE A 142 -0.89 19.66 0.25
C ILE A 142 -0.49 20.98 -0.37
N LYS A 143 0.11 20.93 -1.55
CA LYS A 143 0.52 22.11 -2.31
C LYS A 143 -0.56 22.45 -3.32
N GLU A 144 -1.23 23.56 -3.08
CA GLU A 144 -2.34 24.04 -3.89
C GLU A 144 -1.86 24.69 -5.20
N SER A 145 -2.75 24.87 -6.15
CA SER A 145 -2.43 25.48 -7.45
C SER A 145 -1.98 26.95 -7.34
N ASP A 146 -2.42 27.66 -6.29
CA ASP A 146 -1.98 29.05 -5.99
C ASP A 146 -0.60 29.12 -5.31
N GLY A 147 0.06 27.97 -5.12
CA GLY A 147 1.34 27.85 -4.43
C GLY A 147 1.24 27.86 -2.90
N SER A 148 0.05 28.02 -2.33
CA SER A 148 -0.14 27.89 -0.89
C SER A 148 0.02 26.42 -0.45
N GLU A 149 0.52 26.20 0.77
CA GLU A 149 0.73 24.87 1.31
C GLU A 149 -0.08 24.67 2.59
N GLN A 150 -0.72 23.52 2.70
CA GLN A 150 -1.31 23.01 3.92
C GLN A 150 -0.42 21.89 4.47
N HIS A 151 -0.16 21.92 5.77
CA HIS A 151 0.61 20.91 6.45
C HIS A 151 -0.24 20.21 7.49
N LEU A 152 -0.43 18.90 7.34
CA LEU A 152 -1.09 18.07 8.35
C LEU A 152 -0.15 16.95 8.76
N ILE A 153 -0.33 16.52 10.00
CA ILE A 153 0.37 15.35 10.52
C ILE A 153 -0.68 14.27 10.74
N VAL A 154 -0.42 13.14 10.08
CA VAL A 154 -1.17 11.91 10.34
C VAL A 154 -0.33 11.08 11.28
N PRO A 155 -0.79 10.87 12.54
CA PRO A 155 -0.02 10.09 13.48
C PRO A 155 0.08 8.65 12.99
N TYR A 156 1.26 8.09 13.15
CA TYR A 156 1.36 6.65 13.23
C TYR A 156 0.79 6.27 14.61
N ALA A 157 -0.46 5.90 14.62
CA ALA A 157 -1.21 5.71 15.86
C ALA A 157 -0.50 4.68 16.75
N SER A 158 -0.08 5.13 17.92
CA SER A 158 0.59 4.28 18.88
C SER A 158 -0.43 3.45 19.65
N LEU A 159 -0.57 2.17 19.27
CA LEU A 159 -1.37 1.21 20.02
C LEU A 159 -0.77 0.94 21.39
N PRO A 160 -1.57 0.56 22.40
CA PRO A 160 -1.05 -0.03 23.61
C PRO A 160 -0.15 -1.21 23.29
N VAL A 161 0.97 -1.31 23.99
CA VAL A 161 1.91 -2.41 23.80
C VAL A 161 1.37 -3.62 24.52
N LEU A 162 0.85 -4.57 23.76
CA LEU A 162 0.30 -5.83 24.27
C LEU A 162 0.85 -7.02 23.50
N GLN A 163 1.08 -8.11 24.23
CA GLN A 163 1.44 -9.41 23.68
C GLN A 163 0.57 -10.50 24.33
N ARG A 164 0.33 -11.59 23.59
CA ARG A 164 -0.30 -12.79 24.16
C ARG A 164 0.61 -13.42 25.20
N GLU A 165 0.01 -14.12 26.15
CA GLU A 165 0.74 -14.90 27.16
C GLU A 165 1.80 -15.80 26.52
N GLY A 166 3.03 -15.70 27.00
CA GLY A 166 4.19 -16.43 26.51
C GLY A 166 4.78 -15.91 25.20
N ALA A 167 4.14 -14.95 24.52
CA ALA A 167 4.68 -14.37 23.29
C ALA A 167 5.73 -13.30 23.60
N ILE A 168 6.79 -13.28 22.80
CA ILE A 168 7.86 -12.28 22.87
C ILE A 168 7.97 -11.53 21.55
N LYS A 169 8.09 -10.20 21.64
CA LYS A 169 8.48 -9.32 20.55
C LYS A 169 9.76 -8.61 20.93
N TYR A 170 10.73 -8.56 20.03
CA TYR A 170 12.03 -7.96 20.34
C TYR A 170 12.62 -7.27 19.12
N SER A 171 13.54 -6.36 19.38
CA SER A 171 14.33 -5.69 18.34
C SER A 171 15.72 -5.38 18.87
N LEU A 172 16.74 -5.70 18.08
CA LEU A 172 18.14 -5.38 18.32
C LEU A 172 18.66 -4.62 17.10
N THR A 173 19.12 -3.40 17.29
CA THR A 173 19.65 -2.54 16.24
C THR A 173 21.03 -2.03 16.66
N SER A 174 22.02 -2.16 15.78
CA SER A 174 23.33 -1.53 15.94
C SER A 174 23.69 -0.86 14.62
N ALA A 175 23.76 0.46 14.62
CA ALA A 175 23.74 1.20 13.38
C ALA A 175 24.27 2.62 13.53
N GLN A 176 24.45 3.26 12.38
CA GLN A 176 24.75 4.66 12.22
C GLN A 176 23.45 5.43 11.95
N TYR A 177 23.25 6.57 12.61
CA TYR A 177 22.12 7.46 12.37
C TYR A 177 22.11 7.96 10.93
N ARG A 178 20.91 7.97 10.33
CA ARG A 178 20.71 8.44 8.97
C ARG A 178 19.69 9.57 8.98
N SER A 179 20.19 10.81 8.94
CA SER A 179 19.34 11.99 8.79
C SER A 179 19.03 12.25 7.32
N TYR A 180 17.86 12.85 7.05
CA TYR A 180 17.54 13.44 5.75
C TYR A 180 18.51 14.60 5.41
N ASN A 181 18.90 15.36 6.43
CA ASN A 181 19.87 16.43 6.27
C ASN A 181 21.30 15.86 6.20
N SER A 182 21.95 16.01 5.06
CA SER A 182 23.30 15.50 4.82
C SER A 182 24.39 16.19 5.66
N SER A 183 24.10 17.36 6.26
CA SER A 183 25.03 18.08 7.15
C SER A 183 25.09 17.51 8.56
N VAL A 184 24.16 16.64 8.93
CA VAL A 184 24.15 15.98 10.25
C VAL A 184 25.20 14.89 10.30
N GLU A 185 26.00 14.89 11.37
CA GLU A 185 27.04 13.91 11.60
C GLU A 185 26.48 12.50 11.72
N LYS A 186 27.24 11.53 11.25
CA LYS A 186 26.87 10.11 11.25
C LYS A 186 27.21 9.46 12.59
N ASN A 187 26.38 9.69 13.61
CA ASN A 187 26.55 9.14 14.94
C ASN A 187 26.14 7.67 15.01
N TYR A 188 26.92 6.85 15.75
CA TYR A 188 26.60 5.45 15.98
C TYR A 188 25.72 5.28 17.23
N PHE A 189 24.80 4.32 17.15
CA PHE A 189 23.96 3.95 18.27
C PHE A 189 23.62 2.46 18.27
N SER A 190 23.25 1.97 19.44
CA SER A 190 22.66 0.66 19.63
C SER A 190 21.33 0.81 20.34
N GLN A 191 20.33 0.05 19.93
CA GLN A 191 19.01 0.01 20.53
C GLN A 191 18.59 -1.44 20.74
N ALA A 192 18.06 -1.74 21.92
CA ALA A 192 17.45 -3.02 22.23
C ALA A 192 16.07 -2.79 22.82
N THR A 193 15.08 -3.56 22.39
CA THR A 193 13.72 -3.54 22.91
C THR A 193 13.21 -4.96 23.11
N GLY A 194 12.42 -5.17 24.17
CA GLY A 194 11.78 -6.44 24.47
C GLY A 194 10.40 -6.22 25.05
N ILE A 195 9.43 -7.01 24.58
CA ILE A 195 8.02 -6.98 24.99
C ILE A 195 7.61 -8.42 25.24
N TYR A 196 7.09 -8.71 26.43
CA TYR A 196 6.72 -10.06 26.84
C TYR A 196 5.29 -10.11 27.39
N GLY A 197 4.51 -11.05 26.90
CA GLY A 197 3.15 -11.30 27.36
C GLY A 197 3.12 -12.16 28.61
N LEU A 198 2.54 -11.61 29.67
CA LEU A 198 2.31 -12.26 30.95
C LEU A 198 0.91 -12.89 31.01
N PRO A 199 0.63 -13.80 31.97
CA PRO A 199 -0.72 -14.29 32.26
C PRO A 199 -1.73 -13.14 32.49
N TRP A 200 -3.01 -13.47 32.38
CA TRP A 200 -4.15 -12.57 32.61
C TRP A 200 -4.20 -11.34 31.69
N GLY A 201 -3.64 -11.43 30.47
CA GLY A 201 -3.63 -10.34 29.50
C GLY A 201 -2.76 -9.15 29.88
N ALA A 202 -1.80 -9.36 30.77
CA ALA A 202 -0.79 -8.36 31.11
C ALA A 202 0.40 -8.45 30.14
N THR A 203 1.14 -7.35 29.98
CA THR A 203 2.36 -7.26 29.17
C THR A 203 3.36 -6.40 29.89
N ILE A 204 4.60 -6.82 29.92
CA ILE A 204 5.73 -6.01 30.37
C ILE A 204 6.65 -5.71 29.20
N TYR A 205 7.19 -4.51 29.14
CA TYR A 205 8.12 -4.14 28.09
C TYR A 205 9.19 -3.19 28.59
N SER A 206 10.35 -3.29 27.96
CA SER A 206 11.53 -2.51 28.30
C SER A 206 12.40 -2.27 27.07
N GLY A 207 13.20 -1.22 27.11
CA GLY A 207 14.18 -0.94 26.07
C GLY A 207 15.28 -0.02 26.53
N GLY A 208 16.39 -0.04 25.79
CA GLY A 208 17.53 0.84 25.99
C GLY A 208 18.06 1.36 24.66
N GLN A 209 18.51 2.60 24.66
CA GLN A 209 19.26 3.23 23.56
C GLN A 209 20.58 3.74 24.09
N PHE A 210 21.66 3.50 23.36
CA PHE A 210 23.01 3.80 23.78
C PHE A 210 23.82 4.41 22.63
N SER A 211 24.42 5.56 22.91
CA SER A 211 25.36 6.27 22.03
C SER A 211 26.37 7.05 22.88
N SER A 212 27.40 7.60 22.27
CA SER A 212 28.38 8.49 22.93
C SER A 212 27.75 9.76 23.52
N SER A 213 26.70 10.28 22.88
CA SER A 213 26.01 11.53 23.25
C SER A 213 24.62 11.33 23.84
N TYR A 214 24.13 10.07 23.88
CA TYR A 214 22.78 9.79 24.32
C TYR A 214 22.66 8.40 24.95
N GLN A 215 21.98 8.33 26.08
CA GLN A 215 21.57 7.08 26.72
C GLN A 215 20.13 7.20 27.17
N SER A 216 19.32 6.17 27.00
CA SER A 216 17.98 6.12 27.56
C SER A 216 17.57 4.72 27.96
N LEU A 217 16.73 4.65 28.98
CA LEU A 217 16.11 3.42 29.46
C LEU A 217 14.59 3.65 29.56
N ALA A 218 13.82 2.72 29.04
CA ALA A 218 12.37 2.73 29.13
C ALA A 218 11.85 1.47 29.80
N LEU A 219 10.80 1.63 30.61
CA LEU A 219 10.04 0.55 31.23
C LEU A 219 8.56 0.85 31.09
N GLY A 220 7.78 -0.19 30.81
CA GLY A 220 6.34 -0.05 30.67
C GLY A 220 5.58 -1.34 30.94
N VAL A 221 4.30 -1.15 31.19
CA VAL A 221 3.34 -2.23 31.42
C VAL A 221 2.09 -1.98 30.58
N GLY A 222 1.50 -3.04 30.10
CA GLY A 222 0.24 -3.03 29.39
C GLY A 222 -0.74 -4.04 29.97
N LYS A 223 -2.03 -3.77 29.84
CA LYS A 223 -3.11 -4.65 30.31
C LYS A 223 -4.28 -4.60 29.36
N ASN A 224 -4.75 -5.77 28.99
CA ASN A 224 -6.02 -5.94 28.30
C ASN A 224 -7.12 -6.21 29.32
N PHE A 225 -8.13 -5.35 29.36
CA PHE A 225 -9.29 -5.45 30.25
C PHE A 225 -10.53 -6.00 29.54
N GLY A 226 -10.35 -6.69 28.39
CA GLY A 226 -11.45 -7.27 27.62
C GLY A 226 -12.38 -6.17 27.10
N ASP A 227 -13.63 -6.19 27.55
CA ASP A 227 -14.67 -5.26 27.12
C ASP A 227 -14.38 -3.79 27.46
N PHE A 228 -13.47 -3.51 28.36
CA PHE A 228 -13.05 -2.14 28.71
C PHE A 228 -11.86 -1.65 27.87
N GLY A 229 -11.35 -2.48 26.94
CA GLY A 229 -10.23 -2.11 26.07
C GLY A 229 -8.87 -2.43 26.67
N ALA A 230 -7.85 -1.84 26.10
CA ALA A 230 -6.46 -2.06 26.44
C ALA A 230 -5.77 -0.76 26.81
N ILE A 231 -4.94 -0.79 27.84
CA ILE A 231 -4.15 0.35 28.32
C ILE A 231 -2.69 -0.06 28.40
N SER A 232 -1.78 0.84 28.03
CA SER A 232 -0.35 0.72 28.37
C SER A 232 0.19 2.04 28.91
N VAL A 233 1.10 1.92 29.87
CA VAL A 233 1.79 3.04 30.50
C VAL A 233 3.27 2.76 30.50
N ASP A 234 4.06 3.75 30.11
CA ASP A 234 5.52 3.66 30.14
C ASP A 234 6.19 4.95 30.60
N ALA A 235 7.40 4.80 31.11
CA ALA A 235 8.29 5.86 31.49
C ALA A 235 9.66 5.66 30.85
N THR A 236 10.23 6.72 30.31
CA THR A 236 11.58 6.75 29.74
C THR A 236 12.43 7.77 30.48
N GLN A 237 13.59 7.36 30.97
CA GLN A 237 14.64 8.21 31.49
C GLN A 237 15.70 8.39 30.40
N ALA A 238 16.11 9.63 30.13
CA ALA A 238 17.14 9.95 29.15
C ALA A 238 18.26 10.79 29.77
N TRP A 239 19.49 10.51 29.36
CA TRP A 239 20.71 11.27 29.63
C TRP A 239 21.29 11.66 28.28
N SER A 240 21.46 12.94 28.06
CA SER A 240 21.78 13.49 26.75
C SER A 240 22.86 14.57 26.83
N LYS A 241 23.65 14.68 25.78
CA LYS A 241 24.64 15.73 25.61
C LYS A 241 24.46 16.34 24.20
N PRO A 242 23.64 17.40 24.06
CA PRO A 242 23.56 18.13 22.79
C PRO A 242 24.93 18.72 22.40
N LYS A 243 25.18 18.95 21.11
CA LYS A 243 26.43 19.57 20.63
C LYS A 243 26.56 20.97 21.24
N GLU A 244 27.73 21.26 21.81
CA GLU A 244 28.08 22.57 22.42
C GLU A 244 27.18 23.02 23.59
N MET A 245 26.45 22.08 24.21
CA MET A 245 25.58 22.37 25.36
C MET A 245 25.92 21.45 26.54
N ASP A 246 25.46 21.86 27.72
CA ASP A 246 25.61 21.05 28.94
C ASP A 246 24.81 19.75 28.88
N LYS A 247 25.25 18.76 29.65
CA LYS A 247 24.53 17.50 29.81
C LYS A 247 23.14 17.77 30.37
N SER A 248 22.16 17.13 29.81
CA SER A 248 20.77 17.23 30.22
C SER A 248 20.21 15.87 30.59
N THR A 249 19.33 15.87 31.60
CA THR A 249 18.64 14.68 32.06
C THR A 249 17.15 14.95 32.12
N GLY A 250 16.37 14.04 31.59
CA GLY A 250 14.92 14.21 31.55
C GLY A 250 14.14 12.90 31.54
N ARG A 251 12.85 13.05 31.77
CA ARG A 251 11.90 11.93 31.80
C ARG A 251 10.74 12.19 30.86
N SER A 252 10.23 11.11 30.28
CA SER A 252 9.00 11.14 29.50
C SER A 252 8.05 10.06 30.01
N TRP A 253 6.77 10.38 30.11
CA TRP A 253 5.72 9.42 30.46
C TRP A 253 4.73 9.36 29.31
N ARG A 254 4.24 8.15 29.01
CA ARG A 254 3.29 7.92 27.94
C ARG A 254 2.20 6.96 28.41
N ILE A 255 0.95 7.32 28.09
CA ILE A 255 -0.24 6.50 28.30
C ILE A 255 -0.89 6.28 26.96
N ARG A 256 -1.26 5.05 26.68
CA ARG A 256 -1.97 4.67 25.44
C ARG A 256 -3.16 3.81 25.78
N TYR A 257 -4.27 4.09 25.13
CA TYR A 257 -5.52 3.35 25.28
C TYR A 257 -6.04 2.98 23.91
N SER A 258 -6.57 1.78 23.77
CA SER A 258 -7.34 1.39 22.59
C SER A 258 -8.51 0.50 22.96
N LYS A 259 -9.59 0.63 22.21
CA LYS A 259 -10.77 -0.21 22.32
C LYS A 259 -11.35 -0.46 20.94
N ASN A 260 -11.69 -1.73 20.66
CA ASN A 260 -12.49 -2.12 19.51
C ASN A 260 -13.82 -2.63 20.03
N LEU A 261 -14.90 -1.96 19.68
CA LEU A 261 -16.27 -2.25 20.12
C LEU A 261 -17.08 -2.78 18.94
N VAL A 262 -17.00 -4.07 18.68
CA VAL A 262 -17.77 -4.73 17.61
C VAL A 262 -19.27 -4.53 17.82
N ASN A 263 -19.74 -4.59 19.05
CA ASN A 263 -21.18 -4.53 19.40
C ASN A 263 -21.80 -3.13 19.19
N THR A 264 -21.00 -2.07 19.20
CA THR A 264 -21.47 -0.68 19.01
C THR A 264 -21.10 -0.11 17.64
N GLY A 265 -20.49 -0.92 16.75
CA GLY A 265 -20.00 -0.46 15.46
C GLY A 265 -18.76 0.42 15.53
N THR A 266 -18.11 0.57 16.71
CA THR A 266 -16.83 1.27 16.83
C THR A 266 -15.73 0.34 16.32
N ASN A 267 -15.25 0.59 15.11
CA ASN A 267 -14.26 -0.31 14.50
C ASN A 267 -12.88 -0.13 15.12
N PHE A 268 -12.56 1.09 15.58
CA PHE A 268 -11.26 1.39 16.15
C PHE A 268 -11.27 2.71 16.92
N SER A 269 -10.70 2.71 18.12
CA SER A 269 -10.50 3.91 18.93
C SER A 269 -9.13 3.86 19.59
N ILE A 270 -8.32 4.90 19.39
CA ILE A 270 -7.01 5.06 20.00
C ILE A 270 -6.95 6.39 20.69
N ALA A 271 -6.44 6.42 21.91
CA ALA A 271 -6.09 7.63 22.63
C ALA A 271 -4.67 7.50 23.18
N GLY A 272 -3.84 8.49 22.96
CA GLY A 272 -2.48 8.56 23.45
C GLY A 272 -2.19 9.90 24.12
N TYR A 273 -1.44 9.87 25.18
CA TYR A 273 -0.91 11.06 25.84
C TYR A 273 0.54 10.83 26.23
N ARG A 274 1.40 11.79 25.88
CA ARG A 274 2.81 11.83 26.25
C ARG A 274 3.13 13.14 26.92
N TYR A 275 3.81 13.09 28.03
CA TYR A 275 4.39 14.25 28.72
C TYR A 275 5.89 14.07 28.86
N SER A 276 6.68 15.12 28.60
CA SER A 276 8.13 15.12 28.73
C SER A 276 8.60 16.33 29.52
N THR A 277 9.57 16.12 30.43
CA THR A 277 10.19 17.22 31.18
C THR A 277 11.06 18.08 30.28
N SER A 278 11.40 19.29 30.72
CA SER A 278 12.21 20.24 29.94
C SER A 278 13.64 19.75 29.62
N GLY A 279 14.15 18.79 30.37
CA GLY A 279 15.46 18.18 30.12
C GLY A 279 15.43 16.91 29.30
N PHE A 280 14.23 16.46 28.87
CA PHE A 280 14.09 15.27 28.05
C PHE A 280 14.31 15.57 26.57
N TYR A 281 15.12 14.76 25.92
CA TYR A 281 15.34 14.74 24.48
C TYR A 281 15.19 13.33 23.96
N THR A 282 14.78 13.19 22.73
CA THR A 282 14.83 11.92 21.98
C THR A 282 16.19 11.73 21.33
N LEU A 283 16.51 10.49 20.94
CA LEU A 283 17.76 10.17 20.24
C LEU A 283 17.93 11.01 18.97
N ASN A 284 16.86 11.13 18.17
CA ASN A 284 16.87 11.88 16.92
C ASN A 284 17.13 13.39 17.17
N GLU A 285 16.46 13.97 18.17
CA GLU A 285 16.67 15.37 18.55
C GLU A 285 18.12 15.66 18.90
N ILE A 286 18.77 14.75 19.66
CA ILE A 286 20.19 14.90 20.01
C ILE A 286 21.08 14.78 18.80
N PHE A 287 20.91 13.76 17.95
CA PHE A 287 21.74 13.57 16.77
C PHE A 287 21.60 14.72 15.78
N ASP A 288 20.42 15.31 15.64
CA ASP A 288 20.20 16.46 14.76
C ASP A 288 20.89 17.74 15.26
N THR A 289 21.36 17.80 16.53
CA THR A 289 22.21 18.91 16.98
C THR A 289 23.63 18.82 16.45
N TYR A 290 24.11 17.63 16.07
CA TYR A 290 25.46 17.40 15.55
C TYR A 290 25.53 17.74 14.07
N GLN A 291 25.48 19.02 13.74
CA GLN A 291 25.64 19.55 12.39
C GLN A 291 26.52 20.81 12.40
N ASP A 292 27.13 21.13 11.26
CA ASP A 292 28.08 22.26 11.13
C ASP A 292 27.39 23.60 10.83
N THR A 293 26.08 23.67 10.82
CA THR A 293 25.33 24.89 10.57
C THR A 293 24.92 25.58 11.87
N SER A 294 24.91 26.92 11.89
CA SER A 294 24.45 27.75 13.02
C SER A 294 22.96 27.62 13.37
N PHE A 295 22.29 26.63 12.82
CA PHE A 295 20.88 26.36 13.08
C PHE A 295 20.74 25.34 14.23
N TYR A 296 20.18 25.81 15.34
CA TYR A 296 19.91 24.95 16.50
C TYR A 296 18.51 24.33 16.39
N PRO A 297 18.37 23.03 16.11
CA PRO A 297 17.07 22.38 15.98
C PRO A 297 16.29 22.25 17.31
N LEU A 298 16.92 22.57 18.45
CA LEU A 298 16.36 22.39 19.79
C LEU A 298 15.45 23.51 20.29
N THR A 299 15.12 24.50 19.47
CA THR A 299 14.21 25.58 19.88
C THR A 299 12.77 25.09 20.14
N GLU A 300 12.45 23.87 19.73
CA GLU A 300 11.10 23.30 19.74
C GLU A 300 11.07 21.92 20.41
N ARG A 301 11.31 21.89 21.72
CA ARG A 301 11.22 20.64 22.47
C ARG A 301 9.78 20.31 22.83
N LYS A 302 9.35 19.09 22.52
CA LYS A 302 7.99 18.64 22.84
C LYS A 302 7.77 18.53 24.34
N LYS A 303 6.75 19.26 24.84
CA LYS A 303 6.31 19.21 26.22
C LYS A 303 5.25 18.14 26.43
N ASN A 304 4.18 18.23 25.66
CA ASN A 304 3.14 17.21 25.67
C ASN A 304 2.59 16.97 24.26
N ARG A 305 2.04 15.81 24.08
CA ARG A 305 1.32 15.40 22.89
C ARG A 305 0.09 14.61 23.31
N ALA A 306 -1.07 15.00 22.84
CA ALA A 306 -2.31 14.25 22.94
C ALA A 306 -2.76 13.86 21.53
N GLU A 307 -3.15 12.62 21.37
CA GLU A 307 -3.69 12.08 20.12
C GLU A 307 -4.98 11.29 20.38
N LEU A 308 -5.93 11.41 19.48
CA LEU A 308 -7.19 10.68 19.53
C LEU A 308 -7.61 10.32 18.10
N ILE A 309 -7.90 9.05 17.86
CA ILE A 309 -8.48 8.55 16.60
C ILE A 309 -9.68 7.71 16.96
N VAL A 310 -10.83 8.01 16.34
CA VAL A 310 -12.07 7.26 16.51
C VAL A 310 -12.68 7.02 15.13
N ASN A 311 -12.99 5.76 14.83
CA ASN A 311 -13.77 5.39 13.66
C ASN A 311 -15.00 4.63 14.14
N GLN A 312 -16.17 5.22 13.92
CA GLN A 312 -17.47 4.73 14.37
C GLN A 312 -18.34 4.39 13.16
N ASN A 313 -18.76 3.15 13.07
CA ASN A 313 -19.86 2.77 12.20
C ASN A 313 -21.17 2.99 12.96
N LEU A 314 -22.06 3.80 12.40
CA LEU A 314 -23.34 4.15 13.02
C LEU A 314 -24.47 3.17 12.62
N GLY A 315 -24.14 2.11 11.88
CA GLY A 315 -25.08 1.14 11.32
C GLY A 315 -25.34 1.37 9.84
N ASP A 316 -26.05 0.42 9.22
CA ASP A 316 -26.23 0.35 7.77
C ASP A 316 -26.95 1.58 7.16
N SER A 317 -27.82 2.24 7.93
CA SER A 317 -28.58 3.40 7.47
C SER A 317 -28.00 4.74 7.90
N ALA A 318 -27.14 4.77 8.92
CA ALA A 318 -26.63 6.01 9.52
C ALA A 318 -25.18 6.35 9.14
N GLY A 319 -24.51 5.45 8.40
CA GLY A 319 -23.18 5.68 7.84
C GLY A 319 -22.04 5.55 8.84
N SER A 320 -20.93 6.28 8.60
CA SER A 320 -19.73 6.20 9.42
C SER A 320 -19.19 7.59 9.78
N LEU A 321 -18.61 7.67 10.99
CA LEU A 321 -17.96 8.86 11.52
C LEU A 321 -16.49 8.56 11.80
N SER A 322 -15.58 9.43 11.36
CA SER A 322 -14.15 9.37 11.64
C SER A 322 -13.68 10.67 12.28
N LEU A 323 -12.99 10.56 13.39
CA LEU A 323 -12.37 11.67 14.11
C LEU A 323 -10.88 11.40 14.24
N SER A 324 -10.05 12.39 13.91
CA SER A 324 -8.60 12.38 14.15
C SER A 324 -8.21 13.71 14.79
N LEU A 325 -7.53 13.65 15.94
CA LEU A 325 -7.07 14.83 16.67
C LEU A 325 -5.65 14.62 17.14
N ILE A 326 -4.80 15.62 16.89
CA ILE A 326 -3.48 15.76 17.49
C ILE A 326 -3.36 17.15 18.08
N ASN A 327 -2.79 17.22 19.29
CA ASN A 327 -2.41 18.47 19.92
C ASN A 327 -1.03 18.33 20.54
N GLU A 328 -0.08 19.17 20.10
CA GLU A 328 1.28 19.22 20.64
C GLU A 328 1.56 20.60 21.24
N GLN A 329 2.26 20.61 22.37
CA GLN A 329 2.79 21.81 23.01
C GLN A 329 4.30 21.65 23.20
N TYR A 330 5.00 22.76 23.21
CA TYR A 330 6.45 22.81 23.24
C TYR A 330 6.96 23.57 24.46
N TRP A 331 8.15 23.21 24.96
CA TRP A 331 8.87 23.98 25.95
C TRP A 331 9.46 25.25 25.31
N ASN A 332 9.58 26.31 26.09
CA ASN A 332 10.23 27.57 25.71
C ASN A 332 9.58 28.33 24.54
N THR A 333 8.41 27.95 24.11
CA THR A 333 7.65 28.66 23.09
C THR A 333 6.16 28.54 23.35
N ASP A 334 5.40 29.62 23.07
CA ASP A 334 3.92 29.61 23.11
C ASP A 334 3.33 28.86 21.89
N ARG A 335 4.16 28.11 21.19
CA ARG A 335 3.73 27.34 20.02
C ARG A 335 2.80 26.21 20.43
N ARG A 336 1.74 26.08 19.68
CA ARG A 336 0.86 24.92 19.71
C ARG A 336 0.67 24.43 18.29
N MET A 337 0.80 23.14 18.09
CA MET A 337 0.43 22.47 16.87
C MET A 337 -0.84 21.67 17.15
N SER A 338 -1.88 21.91 16.37
CA SER A 338 -3.14 21.17 16.49
C SER A 338 -3.64 20.79 15.11
N SER A 339 -4.06 19.55 14.95
CA SER A 339 -4.74 19.07 13.76
C SER A 339 -6.00 18.32 14.19
N LEU A 340 -7.14 18.70 13.63
CA LEU A 340 -8.43 18.05 13.82
C LEU A 340 -9.01 17.72 12.46
N GLY A 341 -9.32 16.47 12.24
CA GLY A 341 -10.09 15.98 11.11
C GLY A 341 -11.37 15.31 11.60
N LEU A 342 -12.50 15.74 11.09
CA LEU A 342 -13.81 15.10 11.31
C LEU A 342 -14.40 14.77 9.94
N SER A 343 -14.81 13.52 9.76
CA SER A 343 -15.38 13.04 8.51
C SER A 343 -16.63 12.22 8.81
N TYR A 344 -17.73 12.56 8.19
CA TYR A 344 -18.94 11.77 8.17
C TYR A 344 -19.24 11.33 6.73
N SER A 345 -19.55 10.07 6.53
CA SER A 345 -19.92 9.52 5.23
C SER A 345 -21.10 8.58 5.35
N ASN A 346 -22.00 8.64 4.38
CA ASN A 346 -23.15 7.77 4.28
C ASN A 346 -23.55 7.57 2.81
N SER A 347 -24.39 6.59 2.56
CA SER A 347 -25.02 6.36 1.26
C SER A 347 -26.53 6.15 1.45
N TRP A 348 -27.33 6.76 0.60
CA TRP A 348 -28.77 6.62 0.53
C TRP A 348 -29.18 6.35 -0.91
N ASP A 349 -29.85 5.23 -1.14
CA ASP A 349 -30.32 4.78 -2.46
C ASP A 349 -29.23 4.92 -3.55
N SER A 350 -28.04 4.37 -3.26
CA SER A 350 -26.83 4.44 -4.12
C SER A 350 -26.19 5.83 -4.26
N ILE A 351 -26.77 6.89 -3.69
CA ILE A 351 -26.18 8.23 -3.64
C ILE A 351 -25.23 8.27 -2.46
N SER A 352 -23.94 8.46 -2.72
CA SER A 352 -22.95 8.63 -1.66
C SER A 352 -22.75 10.09 -1.32
N TYR A 353 -22.69 10.42 -0.05
CA TYR A 353 -22.39 11.78 0.40
C TYR A 353 -21.46 11.79 1.60
N SER A 354 -20.65 12.84 1.71
CA SER A 354 -19.75 13.03 2.84
C SER A 354 -19.66 14.49 3.27
N LEU A 355 -19.51 14.70 4.57
CA LEU A 355 -19.22 15.98 5.19
C LEU A 355 -17.89 15.87 5.92
N ASN A 356 -16.94 16.73 5.57
CA ASN A 356 -15.60 16.69 6.14
C ASN A 356 -15.25 18.06 6.70
N TYR A 357 -14.67 18.08 7.88
CA TYR A 357 -14.14 19.27 8.51
C TYR A 357 -12.70 19.06 8.88
N SER A 358 -11.84 20.01 8.51
CA SER A 358 -10.43 20.01 8.86
C SER A 358 -10.06 21.34 9.54
N TYR A 359 -9.40 21.23 10.68
CA TYR A 359 -8.78 22.36 11.37
C TYR A 359 -7.32 22.06 11.57
N ASN A 360 -6.45 22.92 11.05
CA ASN A 360 -5.01 22.80 11.20
C ASN A 360 -4.43 24.10 11.74
N ARG A 361 -3.65 23.99 12.79
CA ARG A 361 -2.85 25.08 13.34
C ARG A 361 -1.41 24.61 13.43
N ASN A 362 -0.61 25.02 12.47
CA ASN A 362 0.81 24.70 12.39
C ASN A 362 1.65 25.95 12.41
N SER A 363 2.82 25.91 13.01
CA SER A 363 3.82 26.93 12.84
C SER A 363 5.08 26.32 12.24
N ILE A 364 5.58 26.92 11.17
CA ILE A 364 6.81 26.52 10.50
C ILE A 364 7.89 27.53 10.84
N PRO A 365 9.12 27.10 11.21
CA PRO A 365 10.25 28.02 11.33
C PRO A 365 10.49 28.74 10.01
N SER A 366 10.56 30.06 10.00
CA SER A 366 10.79 30.88 8.80
C SER A 366 12.14 30.58 8.10
N SER A 367 13.07 29.95 8.78
CA SER A 367 14.39 29.61 8.26
C SER A 367 14.42 28.53 7.19
N ARG A 368 13.34 27.77 6.95
CA ARG A 368 13.26 26.79 5.85
C ARG A 368 13.01 27.42 4.47
N PHE A 369 12.67 28.70 4.42
CA PHE A 369 12.41 29.43 3.17
C PHE A 369 13.55 30.36 2.73
N SER A 370 14.71 30.38 3.42
CA SER A 370 15.77 31.34 3.17
C SER A 370 16.82 30.93 2.13
N ASN A 371 16.54 29.96 1.26
CA ASN A 371 17.43 29.63 0.15
C ASN A 371 17.00 30.20 -1.20
N GLU A 372 16.03 31.11 -1.24
CA GLU A 372 15.70 31.84 -2.47
C GLU A 372 15.57 33.35 -2.19
N HIS A 373 16.59 34.05 -2.64
CA HIS A 373 16.70 35.48 -2.99
C HIS A 373 16.44 36.59 -1.97
N HIS A 374 17.53 37.33 -1.80
CA HIS A 374 17.66 38.74 -1.40
C HIS A 374 16.39 39.60 -1.57
N SER A 375 15.72 39.82 -0.48
CA SER A 375 15.02 41.05 -0.15
C SER A 375 15.22 41.27 1.34
N GLU A 376 15.60 42.47 1.74
CA GLU A 376 15.70 42.90 3.11
C GLU A 376 14.37 42.66 3.83
N VAL A 377 14.18 41.42 4.31
CA VAL A 377 13.16 41.14 5.32
C VAL A 377 13.88 41.19 6.65
N THR A 378 13.58 42.26 7.38
CA THR A 378 13.89 42.46 8.79
C THR A 378 13.90 41.11 9.51
N ARG A 379 15.04 40.76 10.12
CA ARG A 379 15.25 39.62 11.01
C ARG A 379 14.38 39.75 12.26
N THR A 380 13.10 39.61 12.11
CA THR A 380 12.22 39.19 13.19
C THR A 380 12.21 37.68 13.10
N SER A 381 12.58 37.01 14.18
CA SER A 381 12.43 35.55 14.39
C SER A 381 10.95 35.16 14.33
N GLY A 382 10.32 35.44 13.21
CA GLY A 382 8.91 35.26 12.94
C GLY A 382 8.63 33.87 12.43
N ARG A 383 7.80 33.17 13.16
CA ARG A 383 7.18 31.92 12.67
C ARG A 383 5.97 32.26 11.84
N ILE A 384 5.82 31.61 10.71
CA ILE A 384 4.60 31.67 9.92
C ILE A 384 3.60 30.71 10.58
N TYR A 385 2.56 31.25 11.20
CA TYR A 385 1.43 30.49 11.72
C TYR A 385 0.43 30.27 10.60
N ASN A 386 0.33 29.04 10.14
CA ASN A 386 -0.75 28.65 9.24
C ASN A 386 -1.91 28.08 10.07
N ASN A 387 -3.02 28.81 10.12
CA ASN A 387 -4.23 28.38 10.80
C ASN A 387 -5.35 28.42 9.76
N ASP A 388 -5.85 27.26 9.38
CA ASP A 388 -6.95 27.14 8.43
C ASP A 388 -8.04 26.21 8.94
N GLN A 389 -9.27 26.51 8.52
CA GLN A 389 -10.46 25.72 8.78
C GLN A 389 -11.15 25.48 7.45
N ILE A 390 -11.35 24.25 7.10
CA ILE A 390 -11.95 23.86 5.82
C ILE A 390 -13.15 22.97 6.10
N LEU A 391 -14.29 23.33 5.52
CA LEU A 391 -15.48 22.50 5.47
C LEU A 391 -15.67 22.03 4.03
N SER A 392 -15.85 20.72 3.85
CA SER A 392 -16.08 20.10 2.55
C SER A 392 -17.35 19.26 2.60
N PHE A 393 -18.23 19.48 1.64
CA PHE A 393 -19.38 18.61 1.37
C PHE A 393 -19.24 18.02 -0.01
N ASN A 394 -19.43 16.70 -0.14
CA ASN A 394 -19.33 15.98 -1.40
C ASN A 394 -20.55 15.11 -1.58
N VAL A 395 -21.04 15.01 -2.81
CA VAL A 395 -22.10 14.08 -3.21
C VAL A 395 -21.71 13.40 -4.52
N SER A 396 -22.02 12.11 -4.63
CA SER A 396 -21.78 11.30 -5.82
C SER A 396 -23.07 10.55 -6.18
N LEU A 397 -23.49 10.70 -7.42
CA LEU A 397 -24.73 10.16 -8.00
C LEU A 397 -24.35 9.13 -9.06
N PRO A 398 -24.76 7.87 -8.97
CA PRO A 398 -24.54 6.89 -10.03
C PRO A 398 -25.41 7.24 -11.24
N LEU A 399 -24.80 7.17 -12.41
CA LEU A 399 -25.47 7.41 -13.71
C LEU A 399 -25.71 6.11 -14.49
N ASP A 400 -25.66 4.95 -13.86
CA ASP A 400 -25.69 3.63 -14.50
C ASP A 400 -26.89 3.41 -15.43
N ARG A 401 -28.01 4.14 -15.22
CA ARG A 401 -29.17 4.10 -16.11
C ARG A 401 -28.91 4.72 -17.49
N TRP A 402 -27.92 5.62 -17.62
CA TRP A 402 -27.60 6.36 -18.84
C TRP A 402 -26.20 6.08 -19.35
N LEU A 403 -25.25 5.95 -18.44
CA LEU A 403 -23.83 5.72 -18.71
C LEU A 403 -23.30 4.67 -17.74
N SER A 404 -22.99 3.48 -18.25
CA SER A 404 -22.46 2.39 -17.43
C SER A 404 -21.22 2.82 -16.67
N ASN A 405 -21.10 2.39 -15.42
CA ASN A 405 -19.95 2.63 -14.54
C ASN A 405 -19.55 4.11 -14.43
N THR A 406 -20.53 5.02 -14.48
CA THR A 406 -20.29 6.47 -14.45
C THR A 406 -21.02 7.12 -13.28
N TYR A 407 -20.36 8.09 -12.65
CA TYR A 407 -20.86 8.87 -11.53
C TYR A 407 -20.80 10.36 -11.86
N ALA A 408 -21.85 11.10 -11.50
CA ALA A 408 -21.81 12.55 -11.40
C ALA A 408 -21.42 12.95 -9.99
N THR A 409 -20.48 13.86 -9.85
CA THR A 409 -19.99 14.33 -8.57
C THR A 409 -20.16 15.82 -8.43
N TYR A 410 -20.50 16.26 -7.22
CA TYR A 410 -20.50 17.66 -6.86
C TYR A 410 -19.88 17.86 -5.49
N SER A 411 -18.99 18.84 -5.37
CA SER A 411 -18.39 19.18 -4.08
C SER A 411 -18.35 20.68 -3.84
N VAL A 412 -18.48 21.05 -2.55
CA VAL A 412 -18.28 22.41 -2.07
C VAL A 412 -17.22 22.38 -0.98
N ASN A 413 -16.16 23.16 -1.16
CA ASN A 413 -15.09 23.30 -0.20
C ASN A 413 -15.01 24.76 0.24
N SER A 414 -15.18 25.03 1.52
CA SER A 414 -15.13 26.39 2.06
C SER A 414 -14.02 26.52 3.10
N SER A 415 -13.06 27.40 2.84
CA SER A 415 -11.99 27.74 3.77
C SER A 415 -12.30 29.05 4.48
N LYS A 416 -12.10 29.12 5.79
CA LYS A 416 -12.34 30.32 6.57
C LYS A 416 -11.46 31.51 6.15
N LYS A 417 -10.23 31.25 5.75
CA LYS A 417 -9.26 32.26 5.29
C LYS A 417 -9.15 32.36 3.78
N GLY A 418 -9.65 31.36 3.07
CA GLY A 418 -9.56 31.24 1.63
C GLY A 418 -10.89 31.47 0.92
N ASN A 419 -11.01 30.77 -0.19
CA ASN A 419 -12.15 30.84 -1.08
C ASN A 419 -13.14 29.72 -0.78
N THR A 420 -14.35 29.85 -1.28
CA THR A 420 -15.27 28.73 -1.43
C THR A 420 -15.16 28.23 -2.86
N THR A 421 -14.92 26.94 -3.01
CA THR A 421 -14.74 26.28 -4.31
C THR A 421 -15.90 25.31 -4.55
N HIS A 422 -16.52 25.43 -5.69
CA HIS A 422 -17.56 24.52 -6.18
C HIS A 422 -16.95 23.68 -7.30
N THR A 423 -17.08 22.37 -7.24
CA THR A 423 -16.57 21.46 -8.27
C THR A 423 -17.69 20.54 -8.70
N ALA A 424 -17.96 20.48 -9.99
CA ALA A 424 -18.88 19.55 -10.60
C ALA A 424 -18.11 18.67 -11.59
N GLY A 425 -18.39 17.38 -11.63
CA GLY A 425 -17.64 16.48 -12.49
C GLY A 425 -18.36 15.19 -12.82
N LEU A 426 -17.80 14.50 -13.77
CA LEU A 426 -18.14 13.14 -14.15
C LEU A 426 -16.89 12.28 -14.03
N ASN A 427 -17.04 11.09 -13.47
CA ASN A 427 -15.98 10.12 -13.40
C ASN A 427 -16.52 8.70 -13.58
N GLY A 428 -15.68 7.81 -14.04
CA GLY A 428 -16.10 6.44 -14.26
C GLY A 428 -14.97 5.53 -14.72
N THR A 429 -15.35 4.31 -15.12
CA THR A 429 -14.44 3.34 -15.70
C THR A 429 -14.89 2.96 -17.10
N LEU A 430 -13.93 2.66 -17.96
CA LEU A 430 -14.11 2.24 -19.34
C LEU A 430 -13.31 0.96 -19.60
N LEU A 431 -13.49 0.40 -20.79
CA LEU A 431 -12.95 -0.85 -21.29
C LEU A 431 -13.58 -2.07 -20.60
N GLU A 432 -13.40 -3.23 -21.23
CA GLU A 432 -14.05 -4.49 -20.85
C GLU A 432 -13.72 -4.93 -19.41
N ASP A 433 -12.46 -4.70 -18.97
CA ASP A 433 -12.00 -5.04 -17.62
C ASP A 433 -12.19 -3.90 -16.60
N ASN A 434 -12.88 -2.80 -16.97
CA ASN A 434 -12.97 -1.57 -16.16
C ASN A 434 -11.59 -1.03 -15.73
N ASN A 435 -10.57 -1.25 -16.53
CA ASN A 435 -9.18 -0.96 -16.22
C ASN A 435 -8.70 0.42 -16.71
N LEU A 436 -9.56 1.21 -17.31
CA LEU A 436 -9.35 2.62 -17.63
C LEU A 436 -10.28 3.46 -16.77
N SER A 437 -9.77 4.11 -15.74
CA SER A 437 -10.51 5.13 -15.00
C SER A 437 -10.32 6.50 -15.64
N TRP A 438 -11.36 7.31 -15.61
CA TRP A 438 -11.35 8.67 -16.15
C TRP A 438 -12.17 9.61 -15.28
N GLY A 439 -11.81 10.89 -15.33
CA GLY A 439 -12.55 11.96 -14.66
C GLY A 439 -12.43 13.27 -15.41
N VAL A 440 -13.53 14.00 -15.48
CA VAL A 440 -13.63 15.36 -16.02
C VAL A 440 -14.35 16.22 -15.00
N GLN A 441 -13.81 17.36 -14.65
CA GLN A 441 -14.42 18.24 -13.67
C GLN A 441 -14.18 19.70 -14.00
N GLU A 442 -15.16 20.53 -13.66
CA GLU A 442 -15.10 21.99 -13.67
C GLU A 442 -15.15 22.50 -12.25
N THR A 443 -14.38 23.52 -11.98
CA THR A 443 -14.25 24.14 -10.66
C THR A 443 -14.46 25.63 -10.77
N TYR A 444 -15.27 26.20 -9.86
CA TYR A 444 -15.46 27.63 -9.69
C TYR A 444 -15.08 28.04 -8.27
N GLY A 445 -14.17 28.99 -8.16
CA GLY A 445 -13.73 29.55 -6.87
C GLY A 445 -14.14 31.01 -6.70
N THR A 446 -14.64 31.32 -5.49
CA THR A 446 -14.99 32.69 -5.10
C THR A 446 -13.75 33.55 -4.82
N LYS A 447 -13.92 34.83 -4.46
CA LYS A 447 -12.85 35.77 -4.08
C LYS A 447 -11.73 35.89 -5.14
N GLY A 448 -12.09 35.81 -6.42
CA GLY A 448 -11.16 36.03 -7.51
C GLY A 448 -10.30 34.82 -7.88
N GLN A 449 -10.59 33.64 -7.38
CA GLN A 449 -9.95 32.40 -7.84
C GLN A 449 -10.39 32.04 -9.27
N GLY A 450 -11.69 32.27 -9.60
CA GLY A 450 -12.21 32.08 -10.95
C GLY A 450 -12.50 30.62 -11.29
N ASN A 451 -12.57 30.36 -12.59
CA ASN A 451 -12.87 29.04 -13.13
C ASN A 451 -11.59 28.22 -13.35
N GLY A 452 -11.72 26.92 -13.21
CA GLY A 452 -10.71 25.94 -13.60
C GLY A 452 -11.38 24.67 -14.06
N ALA A 453 -10.67 23.85 -14.80
CA ALA A 453 -11.14 22.52 -15.15
C ALA A 453 -9.98 21.52 -15.14
N SER A 454 -10.31 20.25 -14.99
CA SER A 454 -9.33 19.17 -15.12
C SER A 454 -9.93 17.94 -15.78
N VAL A 455 -9.05 17.23 -16.49
CA VAL A 455 -9.30 15.91 -17.05
C VAL A 455 -8.17 15.01 -16.60
N ASN A 456 -8.50 13.82 -16.13
CA ASN A 456 -7.51 12.83 -15.70
C ASN A 456 -7.92 11.44 -16.18
N THR A 457 -6.93 10.62 -16.49
CA THR A 457 -7.10 9.23 -16.86
C THR A 457 -6.03 8.38 -16.23
N ASP A 458 -6.38 7.13 -15.88
CA ASP A 458 -5.48 6.12 -15.39
C ASP A 458 -5.84 4.78 -16.04
N TRP A 459 -4.91 4.23 -16.81
CA TRP A 459 -5.07 2.97 -17.51
C TRP A 459 -4.14 1.89 -16.94
N LYS A 460 -4.73 0.89 -16.30
CA LYS A 460 -4.05 -0.30 -15.79
C LYS A 460 -4.03 -1.38 -16.86
N ALA A 461 -2.97 -1.35 -17.67
CA ALA A 461 -2.75 -2.32 -18.74
C ALA A 461 -2.02 -3.58 -18.22
N PRO A 462 -2.04 -4.70 -18.96
CA PRO A 462 -1.33 -5.93 -18.57
C PRO A 462 0.18 -5.73 -18.38
N TYR A 463 0.79 -4.79 -19.09
CA TYR A 463 2.23 -4.55 -19.12
C TYR A 463 2.67 -3.33 -18.32
N GLY A 464 1.74 -2.63 -17.66
CA GLY A 464 2.03 -1.43 -16.88
C GLY A 464 0.81 -0.56 -16.70
N GLU A 465 1.04 0.64 -16.18
CA GLU A 465 0.01 1.63 -15.91
C GLU A 465 0.42 2.97 -16.53
N VAL A 466 -0.52 3.64 -17.15
CA VAL A 466 -0.34 4.94 -17.80
C VAL A 466 -1.32 5.92 -17.19
N THR A 467 -0.80 6.99 -16.64
CA THR A 467 -1.62 8.10 -16.12
C THR A 467 -1.42 9.34 -16.98
N ALA A 468 -2.48 10.08 -17.22
CA ALA A 468 -2.42 11.37 -17.89
C ALA A 468 -3.47 12.30 -17.27
N GLY A 469 -3.10 13.57 -17.12
CA GLY A 469 -4.00 14.59 -16.63
C GLY A 469 -3.64 15.96 -17.15
N TYR A 470 -4.65 16.75 -17.40
CA TYR A 470 -4.51 18.16 -17.75
C TYR A 470 -5.44 18.97 -16.89
N SER A 471 -4.93 20.04 -16.33
CA SER A 471 -5.74 20.99 -15.56
C SER A 471 -5.36 22.42 -15.92
N TYR A 472 -6.33 23.30 -15.86
CA TYR A 472 -6.09 24.73 -15.94
C TYR A 472 -6.87 25.46 -14.85
N ASP A 473 -6.31 26.54 -14.36
CA ASP A 473 -6.94 27.51 -13.49
C ASP A 473 -6.38 28.92 -13.74
N LYS A 474 -6.75 29.88 -12.92
CA LYS A 474 -6.28 31.27 -13.02
C LYS A 474 -4.75 31.40 -12.94
N TYR A 475 -4.07 30.47 -12.29
CA TYR A 475 -2.63 30.56 -12.02
C TYR A 475 -1.79 29.88 -13.09
N GLY A 476 -2.37 28.99 -13.88
CA GLY A 476 -1.68 28.34 -14.98
C GLY A 476 -2.30 27.03 -15.45
N ASN A 477 -1.59 26.42 -16.36
CA ASN A 477 -1.93 25.12 -16.92
C ASN A 477 -0.94 24.09 -16.43
N THR A 478 -1.45 22.91 -16.05
CA THR A 478 -0.60 21.79 -15.63
C THR A 478 -0.91 20.57 -16.48
N LEU A 479 0.11 20.03 -17.13
CA LEU A 479 0.06 18.73 -17.78
C LEU A 479 0.87 17.74 -16.95
N ASN A 480 0.24 16.70 -16.49
CA ASN A 480 0.90 15.59 -15.79
C ASN A 480 0.71 14.30 -16.59
N TYR A 481 1.78 13.54 -16.71
CA TYR A 481 1.73 12.21 -17.30
C TYR A 481 2.73 11.31 -16.59
N GLY A 482 2.42 10.03 -16.56
CA GLY A 482 3.22 9.02 -15.91
C GLY A 482 3.10 7.68 -16.61
N VAL A 483 4.20 6.94 -16.59
CA VAL A 483 4.23 5.54 -16.99
C VAL A 483 4.92 4.77 -15.89
N GLN A 484 4.30 3.72 -15.42
CA GLN A 484 4.86 2.86 -14.39
C GLN A 484 4.60 1.39 -14.71
N GLY A 485 5.49 0.53 -14.21
CA GLY A 485 5.39 -0.90 -14.42
C GLY A 485 6.49 -1.66 -13.70
N GLY A 486 6.41 -2.96 -13.78
CA GLY A 486 7.38 -3.89 -13.21
C GLY A 486 7.96 -4.81 -14.27
N VAL A 487 9.24 -5.15 -14.11
CA VAL A 487 9.93 -6.13 -14.95
C VAL A 487 10.49 -7.20 -14.03
N LEU A 488 10.14 -8.45 -14.27
CA LEU A 488 10.68 -9.59 -13.57
C LEU A 488 11.53 -10.44 -14.50
N ILE A 489 12.79 -10.67 -14.11
CA ILE A 489 13.70 -11.62 -14.78
C ILE A 489 13.67 -12.90 -13.95
N HIS A 490 13.35 -14.01 -14.60
CA HIS A 490 13.21 -15.33 -13.97
C HIS A 490 13.76 -16.43 -14.89
N GLU A 491 13.79 -17.67 -14.42
CA GLU A 491 14.39 -18.80 -15.14
C GLU A 491 13.81 -19.06 -16.55
N ASP A 492 12.53 -18.72 -16.77
CA ASP A 492 11.86 -18.89 -18.06
C ASP A 492 11.91 -17.62 -18.94
N GLY A 493 12.67 -16.58 -18.56
CA GLY A 493 12.86 -15.35 -19.31
C GLY A 493 12.43 -14.08 -18.58
N ILE A 494 11.86 -13.11 -19.31
CA ILE A 494 11.46 -11.81 -18.80
C ILE A 494 9.95 -11.68 -18.90
N THR A 495 9.30 -11.26 -17.83
CA THR A 495 7.86 -10.91 -17.80
C THR A 495 7.70 -9.47 -17.34
N VAL A 496 6.91 -8.72 -18.09
CA VAL A 496 6.57 -7.31 -17.82
C VAL A 496 5.14 -7.26 -17.28
N GLY A 497 4.88 -6.38 -16.35
CA GLY A 497 3.55 -6.23 -15.74
C GLY A 497 3.38 -4.89 -15.05
N GLN A 498 2.34 -4.78 -14.25
CA GLN A 498 2.08 -3.62 -13.40
C GLN A 498 3.18 -3.47 -12.34
N THR A 499 3.22 -2.32 -11.66
CA THR A 499 4.25 -2.02 -10.66
C THR A 499 4.26 -3.07 -9.55
N LEU A 500 5.41 -3.72 -9.35
CA LEU A 500 5.55 -4.78 -8.35
C LEU A 500 5.62 -4.22 -6.93
N GLY A 501 4.88 -4.85 -6.02
CA GLY A 501 5.00 -4.65 -4.59
C GLY A 501 6.23 -5.31 -3.98
N GLU A 502 6.30 -5.31 -2.65
CA GLU A 502 7.38 -5.97 -1.92
C GLU A 502 7.37 -7.49 -2.17
N THR A 503 6.19 -8.09 -2.11
CA THR A 503 5.94 -9.51 -2.35
C THR A 503 4.98 -9.65 -3.53
N SER A 504 5.29 -10.49 -4.49
CA SER A 504 4.52 -10.66 -5.73
C SER A 504 4.45 -12.12 -6.16
N ILE A 505 3.61 -12.41 -7.16
CA ILE A 505 3.44 -13.78 -7.67
C ILE A 505 3.62 -13.78 -9.19
N LEU A 506 4.42 -14.74 -9.65
CA LEU A 506 4.55 -15.08 -11.06
C LEU A 506 3.56 -16.20 -11.39
N VAL A 507 2.62 -15.93 -12.27
CA VAL A 507 1.74 -16.92 -12.87
C VAL A 507 2.46 -17.56 -14.06
N LYS A 508 2.50 -18.88 -14.10
CA LYS A 508 3.05 -19.67 -15.21
C LYS A 508 1.97 -20.61 -15.75
N ALA A 509 1.40 -20.28 -16.89
CA ALA A 509 0.37 -21.05 -17.59
C ALA A 509 0.72 -21.17 -19.09
N PRO A 510 1.80 -21.90 -19.46
CA PRO A 510 2.25 -21.97 -20.85
C PRO A 510 1.14 -22.41 -21.79
N GLY A 511 0.93 -21.65 -22.88
CA GLY A 511 -0.16 -21.85 -23.84
C GLY A 511 -1.43 -21.06 -23.56
N ALA A 512 -1.69 -20.67 -22.31
CA ALA A 512 -2.84 -19.85 -21.93
C ALA A 512 -2.50 -18.35 -22.11
N ARG A 513 -2.59 -17.85 -23.34
CA ARG A 513 -2.31 -16.46 -23.70
C ARG A 513 -3.49 -15.54 -23.44
N ASN A 514 -3.24 -14.31 -23.00
CA ASN A 514 -4.24 -13.25 -22.77
C ASN A 514 -5.35 -13.66 -21.80
N VAL A 515 -5.04 -14.53 -20.84
CA VAL A 515 -5.99 -14.99 -19.82
C VAL A 515 -5.94 -14.08 -18.61
N GLY A 516 -7.09 -13.59 -18.18
CA GLY A 516 -7.23 -12.72 -17.02
C GLY A 516 -6.94 -13.44 -15.70
N VAL A 517 -6.49 -12.68 -14.71
CA VAL A 517 -6.36 -13.14 -13.33
C VAL A 517 -7.50 -12.55 -12.50
N ASN A 518 -8.29 -13.40 -11.86
CA ASN A 518 -9.43 -12.97 -11.07
C ASN A 518 -9.03 -11.99 -9.95
N ASN A 519 -9.86 -10.97 -9.75
CA ASN A 519 -9.66 -9.91 -8.74
C ASN A 519 -8.36 -9.11 -8.92
N GLN A 520 -7.78 -9.12 -10.13
CA GLN A 520 -6.59 -8.34 -10.48
C GLN A 520 -6.89 -7.51 -11.72
N THR A 521 -7.28 -6.25 -11.53
CA THR A 521 -7.68 -5.36 -12.62
C THR A 521 -6.57 -5.20 -13.66
N GLY A 522 -6.87 -5.54 -14.92
CA GLY A 522 -5.96 -5.41 -16.04
C GLY A 522 -4.80 -6.43 -16.09
N VAL A 523 -4.68 -7.35 -15.13
CA VAL A 523 -3.63 -8.38 -15.14
C VAL A 523 -4.04 -9.53 -16.02
N LYS A 524 -3.27 -9.78 -17.10
CA LYS A 524 -3.48 -10.88 -18.05
C LYS A 524 -2.15 -11.57 -18.36
N THR A 525 -2.21 -12.83 -18.74
CA THR A 525 -1.04 -13.57 -19.21
C THR A 525 -0.52 -13.02 -20.54
N ASP A 526 0.78 -13.00 -20.68
CA ASP A 526 1.46 -12.62 -21.93
C ASP A 526 1.28 -13.70 -23.02
N TRP A 527 1.87 -13.47 -24.19
CA TRP A 527 1.82 -14.40 -25.31
C TRP A 527 2.44 -15.78 -25.03
N ARG A 528 3.30 -15.89 -23.98
CA ARG A 528 3.91 -17.15 -23.51
C ARG A 528 3.08 -17.83 -22.41
N GLY A 529 2.06 -17.13 -21.85
CA GLY A 529 1.26 -17.59 -20.73
C GLY A 529 1.80 -17.17 -19.36
N TYR A 530 2.56 -16.09 -19.25
CA TYR A 530 3.07 -15.56 -17.98
C TYR A 530 2.38 -14.27 -17.59
N ALA A 531 2.10 -14.10 -16.31
CA ALA A 531 1.59 -12.87 -15.75
C ALA A 531 2.22 -12.55 -14.40
N LEU A 532 2.27 -11.25 -14.05
CA LEU A 532 2.72 -10.77 -12.75
C LEU A 532 1.52 -10.30 -11.94
N VAL A 533 1.28 -10.94 -10.80
CA VAL A 533 0.37 -10.43 -9.78
C VAL A 533 1.19 -9.51 -8.87
N PRO A 534 0.88 -8.19 -8.88
CA PRO A 534 1.77 -7.19 -8.31
C PRO A 534 1.89 -7.27 -6.78
N TYR A 535 0.86 -7.73 -6.10
CA TYR A 535 0.81 -7.77 -4.64
C TYR A 535 0.41 -9.14 -4.13
N ALA A 536 1.16 -9.64 -3.15
CA ALA A 536 0.82 -10.84 -2.40
C ALA A 536 1.03 -10.59 -0.90
N SER A 537 0.18 -11.17 -0.09
CA SER A 537 0.29 -11.09 1.37
C SER A 537 1.38 -12.06 1.86
N PRO A 538 2.47 -11.58 2.47
CA PRO A 538 3.50 -12.46 3.00
C PRO A 538 2.95 -13.31 4.15
N TYR A 539 3.42 -14.56 4.24
CA TYR A 539 3.05 -15.57 5.25
C TYR A 539 1.55 -15.89 5.30
N ARG A 540 0.80 -15.59 4.24
CA ARG A 540 -0.63 -15.88 4.10
C ARG A 540 -0.90 -16.74 2.87
N LYS A 541 -2.02 -17.44 2.88
CA LYS A 541 -2.52 -18.13 1.70
C LYS A 541 -2.99 -17.10 0.68
N ASN A 542 -2.33 -17.08 -0.47
CA ASN A 542 -2.73 -16.29 -1.63
C ASN A 542 -3.27 -17.27 -2.67
N THR A 543 -4.56 -17.17 -2.96
CA THR A 543 -5.21 -17.99 -3.98
C THR A 543 -5.30 -17.18 -5.26
N ILE A 544 -4.68 -17.69 -6.30
CA ILE A 544 -4.68 -17.10 -7.64
C ILE A 544 -5.59 -17.95 -8.51
N SER A 545 -6.55 -17.31 -9.17
CA SER A 545 -7.47 -17.99 -10.09
C SER A 545 -7.41 -17.30 -11.45
N LEU A 546 -7.38 -18.11 -12.50
CA LEU A 546 -7.45 -17.62 -13.88
C LEU A 546 -8.91 -17.53 -14.33
N THR A 547 -9.23 -16.46 -15.05
CA THR A 547 -10.58 -16.18 -15.54
C THR A 547 -10.90 -17.08 -16.72
N THR A 548 -11.78 -18.05 -16.52
CA THR A 548 -12.11 -19.08 -17.53
C THR A 548 -12.78 -18.50 -18.76
N GLU A 549 -13.54 -17.42 -18.62
CA GLU A 549 -14.22 -16.71 -19.71
C GLU A 549 -13.24 -16.09 -20.72
N THR A 550 -12.02 -15.82 -20.30
CA THR A 550 -10.96 -15.23 -21.14
C THR A 550 -10.04 -16.26 -21.77
N LEU A 551 -10.25 -17.55 -21.50
CA LEU A 551 -9.46 -18.62 -22.11
C LEU A 551 -9.67 -18.63 -23.63
N PRO A 552 -8.58 -18.76 -24.41
CA PRO A 552 -8.69 -19.05 -25.84
C PRO A 552 -9.49 -20.33 -26.13
N ASP A 553 -10.13 -20.38 -27.27
CA ASP A 553 -10.99 -21.50 -27.66
C ASP A 553 -10.25 -22.83 -27.72
N ASP A 554 -8.95 -22.78 -27.98
CA ASP A 554 -8.03 -23.92 -28.11
C ASP A 554 -7.28 -24.25 -26.79
N VAL A 555 -7.67 -23.64 -25.67
CA VAL A 555 -6.98 -23.85 -24.37
C VAL A 555 -7.96 -24.26 -23.29
N ASP A 556 -7.62 -25.30 -22.56
CA ASP A 556 -8.32 -25.73 -21.36
C ASP A 556 -7.34 -25.88 -20.19
N LEU A 557 -7.78 -25.57 -18.97
CA LEU A 557 -6.95 -25.66 -17.78
C LEU A 557 -7.34 -26.86 -16.92
N VAL A 558 -6.35 -27.65 -16.53
CA VAL A 558 -6.57 -28.78 -15.59
C VAL A 558 -7.05 -28.29 -14.23
N LEU A 559 -6.49 -27.18 -13.77
CA LEU A 559 -6.90 -26.47 -12.56
C LEU A 559 -6.94 -24.98 -12.87
N THR A 560 -7.99 -24.30 -12.45
CA THR A 560 -8.17 -22.86 -12.65
C THR A 560 -7.69 -22.03 -11.48
N SER A 561 -7.40 -22.65 -10.33
CA SER A 561 -7.00 -21.98 -9.09
C SER A 561 -5.81 -22.67 -8.45
N GLN A 562 -4.86 -21.88 -7.96
CA GLN A 562 -3.66 -22.33 -7.26
C GLN A 562 -3.42 -21.47 -6.02
N THR A 563 -2.89 -22.08 -4.97
CA THR A 563 -2.60 -21.38 -3.70
C THR A 563 -1.10 -21.42 -3.40
N THR A 564 -0.57 -20.29 -2.96
CA THR A 564 0.83 -20.16 -2.51
C THR A 564 0.93 -19.35 -1.23
N VAL A 565 2.00 -19.56 -0.46
CA VAL A 565 2.30 -18.84 0.78
C VAL A 565 3.72 -18.25 0.65
N PRO A 566 3.86 -17.03 0.15
CA PRO A 566 5.18 -16.40 0.01
C PRO A 566 5.74 -15.93 1.36
N THR A 567 7.05 -15.91 1.47
CA THR A 567 7.75 -15.14 2.52
C THR A 567 7.83 -13.67 2.09
N ARG A 568 8.06 -12.77 3.05
CA ARG A 568 8.25 -11.33 2.77
C ARG A 568 9.31 -11.11 1.67
N GLY A 569 8.99 -10.25 0.72
CA GLY A 569 9.89 -9.90 -0.38
C GLY A 569 10.11 -11.00 -1.41
N ALA A 570 9.43 -12.14 -1.32
CA ALA A 570 9.51 -13.20 -2.30
C ALA A 570 8.72 -12.88 -3.57
N VAL A 571 9.17 -13.46 -4.68
CA VAL A 571 8.35 -13.69 -5.87
C VAL A 571 7.97 -15.15 -5.86
N ALA A 572 6.74 -15.46 -5.47
CA ALA A 572 6.24 -16.83 -5.50
C ALA A 572 5.79 -17.21 -6.91
N ARG A 573 5.83 -18.47 -7.26
CA ARG A 573 5.37 -18.96 -8.55
C ARG A 573 4.19 -19.90 -8.37
N VAL A 574 3.15 -19.72 -9.19
CA VAL A 574 2.02 -20.64 -9.34
C VAL A 574 2.01 -21.21 -10.75
N ASN A 575 1.91 -22.53 -10.86
CA ASN A 575 2.00 -23.24 -12.14
C ASN A 575 0.64 -23.81 -12.51
N TYR A 576 0.20 -23.51 -13.73
CA TYR A 576 -1.01 -24.07 -14.31
C TYR A 576 -0.63 -24.96 -15.48
N LYS A 577 -1.29 -26.10 -15.57
CA LYS A 577 -1.16 -26.99 -16.72
C LYS A 577 -2.31 -26.69 -17.69
N ALA A 578 -1.95 -26.19 -18.85
CA ALA A 578 -2.87 -25.92 -19.94
C ALA A 578 -2.82 -27.05 -20.97
N ASN A 579 -3.97 -27.52 -21.38
CA ASN A 579 -4.14 -28.44 -22.51
C ASN A 579 -4.44 -27.56 -23.73
N VAL A 580 -3.49 -27.52 -24.66
CA VAL A 580 -3.62 -26.72 -25.91
C VAL A 580 -4.02 -27.62 -27.06
N GLY A 581 -5.14 -27.33 -27.69
CA GLY A 581 -5.70 -28.08 -28.80
C GLY A 581 -7.24 -28.06 -28.79
N GLN A 582 -7.85 -28.87 -29.66
CA GLN A 582 -9.30 -28.87 -29.77
C GLN A 582 -9.99 -29.44 -28.52
N ARG A 583 -11.13 -28.87 -28.16
CA ARG A 583 -12.04 -29.38 -27.14
C ARG A 583 -13.10 -30.24 -27.81
N VAL A 584 -13.22 -31.50 -27.39
CA VAL A 584 -14.07 -32.48 -28.05
C VAL A 584 -14.95 -33.19 -27.03
N LEU A 585 -16.25 -33.23 -27.27
CA LEU A 585 -17.14 -34.19 -26.63
C LEU A 585 -17.37 -35.33 -27.61
N MET A 586 -16.70 -36.46 -27.34
CA MET A 586 -16.70 -37.63 -28.20
C MET A 586 -17.58 -38.74 -27.65
N THR A 587 -18.47 -39.25 -28.48
CA THR A 587 -19.23 -40.47 -28.14
C THR A 587 -18.45 -41.70 -28.66
N LEU A 588 -18.05 -42.55 -27.72
CA LEU A 588 -17.28 -43.78 -28.03
C LEU A 588 -18.23 -44.94 -28.15
N LEU A 589 -18.20 -45.61 -29.31
CA LEU A 589 -18.98 -46.78 -29.60
C LEU A 589 -18.04 -47.99 -29.72
N HIS A 590 -18.45 -49.15 -29.18
CA HIS A 590 -17.75 -50.41 -29.30
C HIS A 590 -18.62 -51.38 -30.09
N ASN A 591 -18.01 -52.21 -30.97
CA ASN A 591 -18.73 -53.11 -31.88
C ASN A 591 -19.83 -52.43 -32.70
N GLY A 592 -19.62 -51.18 -33.14
CA GLY A 592 -20.47 -50.44 -34.07
C GLY A 592 -21.76 -49.82 -33.47
N SER A 593 -22.21 -50.22 -32.28
CA SER A 593 -23.47 -49.68 -31.71
C SER A 593 -23.57 -49.67 -30.19
N ILE A 594 -22.66 -50.28 -29.47
CA ILE A 594 -22.69 -50.38 -28.00
C ILE A 594 -21.82 -49.23 -27.43
N SER A 595 -22.39 -48.42 -26.57
CA SER A 595 -21.63 -47.37 -25.88
C SER A 595 -20.54 -47.97 -24.98
N VAL A 596 -19.34 -47.38 -25.01
CA VAL A 596 -18.27 -47.73 -24.05
C VAL A 596 -18.80 -47.53 -22.62
N PRO A 597 -18.52 -48.46 -21.68
CA PRO A 597 -19.08 -48.41 -20.34
C PRO A 597 -18.67 -47.16 -19.57
N PHE A 598 -19.60 -46.68 -18.73
CA PHE A 598 -19.34 -45.64 -17.76
C PHE A 598 -18.12 -45.97 -16.88
N GLY A 599 -17.27 -44.98 -16.61
CA GLY A 599 -16.07 -45.15 -15.79
C GLY A 599 -14.85 -45.69 -16.57
N ALA A 600 -14.97 -46.00 -17.86
CA ALA A 600 -13.82 -46.34 -18.68
C ALA A 600 -12.82 -45.18 -18.75
N THR A 601 -11.53 -45.48 -18.73
CA THR A 601 -10.47 -44.46 -18.83
C THR A 601 -10.04 -44.31 -20.28
N VAL A 602 -9.84 -43.06 -20.72
CA VAL A 602 -9.40 -42.70 -22.06
C VAL A 602 -8.08 -41.94 -21.98
N ASN A 603 -7.03 -42.50 -22.57
CA ASN A 603 -5.70 -41.88 -22.64
C ASN A 603 -5.41 -41.42 -24.07
N VAL A 604 -4.91 -40.18 -24.20
CA VAL A 604 -4.51 -39.62 -25.50
C VAL A 604 -3.06 -39.96 -25.78
N ASN A 605 -2.80 -40.63 -26.94
CA ASN A 605 -1.44 -41.00 -27.39
C ASN A 605 -0.56 -41.72 -26.34
N GLY A 606 -1.17 -42.44 -25.39
CA GLY A 606 -0.43 -43.14 -24.31
C GLY A 606 0.09 -42.23 -23.20
N GLY A 607 -0.40 -40.94 -23.11
CA GLY A 607 -0.02 -40.01 -22.08
C GLY A 607 -0.63 -40.32 -20.70
N GLU A 608 -0.12 -39.67 -19.65
CA GLU A 608 -0.56 -39.87 -18.25
C GLU A 608 -1.96 -39.33 -17.94
N GLN A 609 -2.51 -38.46 -18.78
CA GLN A 609 -3.85 -37.89 -18.58
C GLN A 609 -4.94 -38.83 -19.05
N ALA A 610 -5.71 -39.35 -18.13
CA ALA A 610 -6.89 -40.15 -18.41
C ALA A 610 -8.17 -39.31 -18.22
N ALA A 611 -8.99 -39.22 -19.28
CA ALA A 611 -10.37 -38.77 -19.16
C ALA A 611 -11.26 -39.96 -18.81
N ILE A 612 -12.43 -39.72 -18.24
CA ILE A 612 -13.39 -40.74 -17.83
C ILE A 612 -14.61 -40.68 -18.75
N VAL A 613 -15.03 -41.82 -19.24
CA VAL A 613 -16.25 -41.96 -20.03
C VAL A 613 -17.45 -41.81 -19.09
N GLY A 614 -18.33 -40.88 -19.45
CA GLY A 614 -19.59 -40.65 -18.78
C GLY A 614 -20.75 -41.50 -19.34
N ASP A 615 -21.97 -41.05 -19.10
CA ASP A 615 -23.17 -41.71 -19.62
C ASP A 615 -23.19 -41.76 -21.15
N ASN A 616 -23.82 -42.83 -21.68
CA ASN A 616 -23.96 -43.07 -23.12
C ASN A 616 -22.63 -43.08 -23.91
N GLY A 617 -21.51 -43.44 -23.27
CA GLY A 617 -20.22 -43.50 -23.91
C GLY A 617 -19.58 -42.15 -24.23
N GLN A 618 -20.07 -41.08 -23.64
CA GLN A 618 -19.53 -39.71 -23.86
C GLN A 618 -18.28 -39.45 -23.04
N VAL A 619 -17.27 -38.89 -23.68
CA VAL A 619 -16.05 -38.43 -23.00
C VAL A 619 -15.69 -37.01 -23.47
N TYR A 620 -15.42 -36.14 -22.50
CA TYR A 620 -14.86 -34.82 -22.78
C TYR A 620 -13.35 -34.90 -22.81
N LEU A 621 -12.77 -34.44 -23.92
CA LEU A 621 -11.33 -34.42 -24.16
C LEU A 621 -10.91 -32.98 -24.52
N SER A 622 -9.83 -32.51 -23.91
CA SER A 622 -9.25 -31.19 -24.22
C SER A 622 -7.79 -31.33 -24.65
N GLY A 623 -7.34 -30.39 -25.47
CA GLY A 623 -5.97 -30.38 -25.96
C GLY A 623 -5.71 -31.44 -27.06
N LEU A 624 -6.74 -31.84 -27.78
CA LEU A 624 -6.59 -32.78 -28.88
C LEU A 624 -5.96 -32.13 -30.12
N ALA A 625 -5.00 -32.83 -30.73
CA ALA A 625 -4.52 -32.50 -32.06
C ALA A 625 -5.59 -32.83 -33.12
N ASP A 626 -5.47 -32.28 -34.34
CA ASP A 626 -6.44 -32.50 -35.42
C ASP A 626 -6.62 -33.98 -35.78
N LYS A 627 -5.66 -34.82 -35.45
CA LYS A 627 -5.71 -36.28 -35.61
C LYS A 627 -4.87 -36.97 -34.54
N GLY A 628 -5.29 -38.15 -34.12
CA GLY A 628 -4.58 -38.90 -33.09
C GLY A 628 -5.18 -40.26 -32.78
N ILE A 629 -4.69 -40.86 -31.70
CA ILE A 629 -5.13 -42.17 -31.22
C ILE A 629 -5.50 -42.05 -29.76
N LEU A 630 -6.66 -42.62 -29.39
CA LEU A 630 -7.09 -42.74 -27.99
C LEU A 630 -7.02 -44.21 -27.58
N PHE A 631 -6.54 -44.47 -26.38
CA PHE A 631 -6.57 -45.76 -25.73
C PHE A 631 -7.65 -45.76 -24.66
N VAL A 632 -8.63 -46.67 -24.84
CA VAL A 632 -9.80 -46.75 -23.96
C VAL A 632 -9.73 -48.04 -23.18
N LYS A 633 -9.93 -47.98 -21.86
CA LYS A 633 -9.80 -49.14 -20.97
C LYS A 633 -10.87 -49.14 -19.90
N TRP A 634 -11.63 -50.25 -19.77
CA TRP A 634 -12.61 -50.48 -18.69
C TRP A 634 -12.39 -51.81 -17.96
N GLY A 635 -11.24 -52.49 -18.21
CA GLY A 635 -10.84 -53.72 -17.53
C GLY A 635 -9.45 -54.15 -17.92
N ASN A 636 -8.96 -55.27 -17.37
CA ASN A 636 -7.59 -55.74 -17.60
C ASN A 636 -7.46 -56.79 -18.74
N SER A 637 -8.58 -57.34 -19.20
CA SER A 637 -8.61 -58.28 -20.29
C SER A 637 -8.65 -57.54 -21.65
N SER A 638 -8.20 -58.19 -22.70
CA SER A 638 -8.09 -57.63 -24.06
C SER A 638 -9.45 -57.19 -24.64
N ASP A 639 -10.53 -57.88 -24.26
CA ASP A 639 -11.92 -57.56 -24.62
C ASP A 639 -12.48 -56.32 -23.90
N LYS A 640 -11.77 -55.80 -22.89
CA LYS A 640 -12.10 -54.60 -22.13
C LYS A 640 -11.17 -53.41 -22.40
N GLN A 641 -10.56 -53.41 -23.56
CA GLN A 641 -9.68 -52.37 -24.07
C GLN A 641 -9.92 -52.18 -25.56
N CYS A 642 -9.83 -50.98 -26.05
CA CYS A 642 -9.93 -50.67 -27.47
C CYS A 642 -9.17 -49.40 -27.83
N THR A 643 -8.97 -49.20 -29.12
CA THR A 643 -8.24 -48.08 -29.68
C THR A 643 -9.16 -47.26 -30.59
N VAL A 644 -9.17 -45.96 -30.46
CA VAL A 644 -9.92 -45.04 -31.32
C VAL A 644 -8.95 -44.22 -32.15
N ARG A 645 -9.06 -44.28 -33.46
CA ARG A 645 -8.39 -43.37 -34.38
C ARG A 645 -9.35 -42.25 -34.75
N TYR A 646 -8.99 -41.00 -34.47
CA TYR A 646 -9.84 -39.88 -34.78
C TYR A 646 -9.18 -38.88 -35.73
N VAL A 647 -9.99 -38.20 -36.53
CA VAL A 647 -9.65 -37.04 -37.35
C VAL A 647 -10.71 -35.99 -37.11
N LEU A 648 -10.31 -34.85 -36.57
CA LEU A 648 -11.22 -33.74 -36.26
C LEU A 648 -11.26 -32.77 -37.44
N SER A 649 -12.44 -32.37 -37.83
CA SER A 649 -12.61 -31.25 -38.77
C SER A 649 -12.29 -29.93 -38.06
N LYS A 650 -11.56 -29.01 -38.73
CA LYS A 650 -11.32 -27.67 -38.17
C LYS A 650 -12.64 -26.99 -37.87
N ILE A 651 -12.77 -26.45 -36.67
CA ILE A 651 -13.93 -25.62 -36.26
C ILE A 651 -13.96 -24.40 -37.17
N ASN A 652 -15.00 -24.26 -38.00
CA ASN A 652 -15.29 -22.99 -38.64
C ASN A 652 -15.78 -22.00 -37.56
N SER A 653 -15.08 -20.91 -37.38
CA SER A 653 -15.29 -19.86 -36.36
C SER A 653 -16.68 -19.15 -36.40
N SER A 654 -17.62 -19.66 -37.17
CA SER A 654 -18.98 -19.12 -37.29
C SER A 654 -20.05 -19.87 -36.49
N LYS A 655 -19.71 -20.91 -35.71
CA LYS A 655 -20.68 -21.67 -34.89
C LYS A 655 -20.47 -21.41 -33.41
N GLN A 656 -21.52 -21.16 -32.69
CA GLN A 656 -21.66 -20.79 -31.27
C GLN A 656 -21.10 -21.81 -30.23
N SER A 657 -20.46 -22.88 -30.63
CA SER A 657 -19.95 -23.92 -29.75
C SER A 657 -18.45 -24.14 -29.98
N ASN A 658 -17.63 -23.84 -28.95
CA ASN A 658 -16.19 -24.06 -28.94
C ASN A 658 -15.80 -25.54 -28.65
N VAL A 659 -16.77 -26.44 -28.68
CA VAL A 659 -16.58 -27.89 -28.46
C VAL A 659 -17.01 -28.65 -29.70
N VAL A 660 -16.11 -29.47 -30.23
CA VAL A 660 -16.40 -30.38 -31.35
C VAL A 660 -17.22 -31.55 -30.83
N LEU A 661 -18.39 -31.77 -31.41
CA LEU A 661 -19.19 -32.96 -31.15
C LEU A 661 -18.90 -33.99 -32.21
N THR A 662 -18.45 -35.17 -31.83
CA THR A 662 -18.16 -36.26 -32.76
C THR A 662 -18.42 -37.63 -32.13
N SER A 663 -18.57 -38.65 -32.98
CA SER A 663 -18.63 -40.03 -32.55
C SER A 663 -17.52 -40.85 -33.24
N SER A 664 -16.99 -41.82 -32.56
CA SER A 664 -15.92 -42.68 -33.11
C SER A 664 -16.05 -44.09 -32.60
N ASP A 665 -15.73 -45.04 -33.49
CA ASP A 665 -15.73 -46.44 -33.13
C ASP A 665 -14.41 -46.82 -32.45
N CYS A 666 -14.55 -47.58 -31.38
CA CYS A 666 -13.47 -48.14 -30.59
C CYS A 666 -13.23 -49.59 -31.01
N ASN A 667 -12.13 -49.81 -31.69
CA ASN A 667 -11.76 -51.10 -32.28
C ASN A 667 -10.56 -51.73 -31.56
#